data_3312ffab3be41a0ea891bad43128396c
#
_entry.id   3312ffab3be41a0ea891bad43128396c
#
_cell.length_a   1.000
_cell.length_b   1.000
_cell.length_c   1.000
_cell.angle_alpha   90.00
_cell.angle_beta   90.00
_cell.angle_gamma   90.00
#
_symmetry.space_group_name_H-M   'P 1'
#
loop_
_entity.id
_entity.type
_entity.pdbx_description
1 polymer ?
#
loop_
_entity_poly.entity_id
_entity_poly.type
_entity_poly.pdbx_seq_one_letter_code
_entity_poly.pdbx_strand_id
1 'polypeptide(L)'
;GTVPESVTDPAEGEVLYVTANSASGSKYYSIHNKDFPYAAVMNQESTPNITNVEVTDKSFAITTYRTTDMSVVDTFAIYKDGYQPPEAVIKSVSLGVGADESETMVTWYSDSKLLGKVQLVKKSDLADRVFPETAAEFAAEKESANEEGFFTNQAVIRGLESGAEYAYRVGDGTTWSDVYDLTVQDSQNGFNFLLAGDPQIGAGSTDTDIKGWQRTMETAIKAFPRTSFLISAGDQVNTASNEAQYAGYLSPKELLSLPTAVNVGNHDAGSSAYSQHFQVPNVSSLGMTEKTGKFGGDYWYTYNNVLFMSLNSNNMSTAEHRAFMKQVLDENGADADWTVVTFHHSIYSTASHESDNDIIQRRAELAPVFTELGIDVVLMGHDHVYTRSYMMNGTDPVVPADGTVPESVTDPAEGEVLYVTANSASGSKYYSIQNKDFPYAAVMNQESTPNITNVEVTDSSFAITTYRTTDMSEVDHFTIYRTEAPKPQPDVTGDTVAEILESLDKALEQAETEGEKQEILKKAADAAGALSYDPNTMDESEMEEIKKLEDRILAGYGDLSTETDLKTEKVTGVKAEGAALSIPLKAGVRAAAVLKVSDMELPESVGFETEDVIALDIQLDIISDDPEVSGGNIQPKVPMKITIDAPEGIDLNRLVLLHYTNGAYENVKFAGKDGAISFVVNALSPFVLAEKAVDKPDDGGNDSDDGSSDNGSSDNGSSDNGSSDHGSSGSVQGSWIQDQTGWWYQYQNKTYPVNTWVSIQGSWYHFDQAGYMQTGWIQVKGVWYYLQPSGAMAASDWVLYQDKWYYLNQDGAMATAPVHYNGTEYRFDESGACINP
;
A
#
# COMPACT_ATOMS: atom_id res chain seq x y z
N GLY A 1 30.05 10.79 -26.06
CA GLY A 1 29.27 12.05 -26.00
C GLY A 1 27.89 11.79 -26.55
N THR A 2 26.89 12.34 -25.88
CA THR A 2 25.49 12.28 -26.34
C THR A 2 25.36 13.00 -27.68
N VAL A 3 24.57 12.47 -28.60
CA VAL A 3 24.21 13.13 -29.86
C VAL A 3 23.24 14.27 -29.52
N PRO A 4 23.54 15.53 -29.83
CA PRO A 4 22.60 16.62 -29.58
C PRO A 4 21.37 16.51 -30.48
N GLU A 5 20.21 16.77 -29.92
CA GLU A 5 18.92 16.77 -30.62
C GLU A 5 18.51 18.18 -31.10
N SER A 6 19.21 19.19 -30.59
CA SER A 6 19.04 20.58 -31.04
C SER A 6 20.28 21.41 -30.84
N VAL A 7 20.33 22.57 -31.52
CA VAL A 7 21.32 23.63 -31.31
C VAL A 7 20.63 24.98 -31.31
N THR A 8 20.98 25.84 -30.34
CA THR A 8 20.50 27.21 -30.30
C THR A 8 21.64 28.16 -30.71
N ASP A 9 21.37 29.10 -31.62
CA ASP A 9 22.31 30.06 -32.11
C ASP A 9 23.63 29.43 -32.57
N PRO A 10 23.62 28.50 -33.55
CA PRO A 10 24.83 27.89 -34.08
C PRO A 10 25.83 28.98 -34.52
N ALA A 11 27.12 28.71 -34.37
CA ALA A 11 28.17 29.65 -34.73
C ALA A 11 28.17 29.95 -36.22
N GLU A 12 28.68 31.15 -36.59
CA GLU A 12 28.79 31.52 -37.99
C GLU A 12 29.64 30.51 -38.77
N GLY A 13 29.09 29.93 -39.80
CA GLY A 13 29.76 28.93 -40.65
C GLY A 13 29.49 27.47 -40.23
N GLU A 14 28.77 27.21 -39.14
CA GLU A 14 28.28 25.86 -38.83
C GLU A 14 27.13 25.46 -39.77
N VAL A 15 27.20 24.23 -40.32
CA VAL A 15 26.23 23.71 -41.30
C VAL A 15 25.83 22.31 -40.93
N LEU A 16 24.52 22.08 -40.88
CA LEU A 16 23.94 20.74 -40.73
C LEU A 16 23.83 20.08 -42.11
N TYR A 17 24.30 18.84 -42.21
CA TYR A 17 24.16 17.99 -43.41
C TYR A 17 23.21 16.81 -43.08
N VAL A 18 22.18 16.65 -43.89
CA VAL A 18 21.24 15.53 -43.81
C VAL A 18 21.22 14.78 -45.12
N THR A 19 21.39 13.46 -45.07
CA THR A 19 21.27 12.58 -46.25
C THR A 19 20.01 11.74 -46.10
N ALA A 20 19.05 11.94 -47.00
CA ALA A 20 17.79 11.18 -47.01
C ALA A 20 17.99 9.74 -47.52
N ASN A 21 17.30 8.80 -46.88
CA ASN A 21 17.23 7.40 -47.32
C ASN A 21 16.29 7.26 -48.57
N SER A 22 16.21 6.04 -49.10
CA SER A 22 15.30 5.73 -50.21
C SER A 22 13.83 5.89 -49.78
N ALA A 23 13.12 6.81 -50.42
CA ALA A 23 11.71 7.05 -50.16
C ALA A 23 10.77 6.00 -50.79
N SER A 24 11.23 5.31 -51.86
CA SER A 24 10.47 4.25 -52.53
C SER A 24 10.82 2.84 -52.05
N GLY A 25 11.89 2.69 -51.26
CA GLY A 25 12.42 1.37 -50.91
C GLY A 25 13.04 0.59 -52.03
N SER A 26 13.32 1.23 -53.19
CA SER A 26 13.80 0.54 -54.38
C SER A 26 15.22 -0.01 -54.26
N LYS A 27 16.05 0.57 -53.39
CA LYS A 27 17.43 0.14 -53.18
C LYS A 27 17.96 0.68 -51.86
N TYR A 28 18.65 -0.19 -51.12
CA TYR A 28 19.33 0.14 -49.86
C TYR A 28 20.80 -0.27 -49.94
N TYR A 29 21.64 0.49 -49.22
CA TYR A 29 23.06 0.20 -49.06
C TYR A 29 23.33 -0.01 -47.56
N SER A 30 24.14 -1.03 -47.26
CA SER A 30 24.58 -1.27 -45.84
C SER A 30 25.52 -0.15 -45.38
N ILE A 31 25.36 0.24 -44.14
CA ILE A 31 26.30 1.12 -43.45
C ILE A 31 27.63 0.37 -43.30
N HIS A 32 28.74 1.03 -43.71
CA HIS A 32 30.07 0.45 -43.51
C HIS A 32 30.42 0.40 -42.02
N ASN A 33 30.94 -0.74 -41.56
CA ASN A 33 31.43 -0.92 -40.20
C ASN A 33 32.78 -0.20 -39.99
N LYS A 34 32.75 1.14 -39.93
CA LYS A 34 33.89 1.99 -39.64
C LYS A 34 33.39 3.27 -38.94
N ASP A 35 34.28 3.93 -38.21
CA ASP A 35 33.99 5.19 -37.59
C ASP A 35 33.85 6.33 -38.64
N PHE A 36 32.79 7.13 -38.48
CA PHE A 36 32.48 8.29 -39.27
C PHE A 36 32.33 9.51 -38.32
N PRO A 37 33.44 10.15 -37.94
CA PRO A 37 33.42 11.18 -36.89
C PRO A 37 32.55 12.40 -37.22
N TYR A 38 32.08 12.55 -38.44
CA TYR A 38 31.14 13.59 -38.86
C TYR A 38 29.67 13.19 -38.82
N ALA A 39 29.36 11.92 -38.61
CA ALA A 39 27.99 11.43 -38.56
C ALA A 39 27.53 11.32 -37.14
N ALA A 40 26.53 12.10 -36.77
CA ALA A 40 25.87 12.03 -35.45
C ALA A 40 24.88 10.86 -35.40
N VAL A 41 24.06 10.72 -36.44
CA VAL A 41 23.09 9.64 -36.59
C VAL A 41 23.27 8.94 -37.93
N MET A 42 23.20 7.61 -37.90
CA MET A 42 23.20 6.77 -39.11
C MET A 42 22.12 5.69 -38.94
N ASN A 43 21.19 5.62 -39.88
CA ASN A 43 20.14 4.59 -39.85
C ASN A 43 20.04 3.92 -41.22
N GLN A 44 19.91 2.59 -41.21
CA GLN A 44 19.60 1.78 -42.40
C GLN A 44 18.90 0.48 -41.96
N GLU A 45 17.61 0.45 -42.10
CA GLU A 45 16.73 -0.66 -41.69
C GLU A 45 16.07 -1.35 -42.90
N SER A 46 16.50 -0.99 -44.09
CA SER A 46 15.87 -1.44 -45.35
C SER A 46 14.37 -1.06 -45.44
N THR A 47 14.00 0.04 -44.81
CA THR A 47 12.66 0.61 -44.77
C THR A 47 12.64 1.97 -45.46
N PRO A 48 11.64 2.31 -46.28
CA PRO A 48 11.52 3.62 -46.88
C PRO A 48 11.29 4.71 -45.84
N ASN A 49 11.96 5.85 -46.03
CA ASN A 49 11.85 6.98 -45.12
C ASN A 49 11.41 8.26 -45.83
N ILE A 50 10.72 9.14 -45.11
CA ILE A 50 10.40 10.49 -45.54
C ILE A 50 10.83 11.47 -44.47
N THR A 51 11.35 12.62 -44.85
CA THR A 51 11.78 13.67 -43.94
C THR A 51 10.84 14.85 -44.05
N ASN A 52 10.23 15.24 -42.95
CA ASN A 52 9.48 16.48 -42.79
C ASN A 52 10.41 17.57 -42.28
N VAL A 53 10.28 18.76 -42.87
CA VAL A 53 11.05 19.96 -42.45
C VAL A 53 10.07 21.06 -42.12
N GLU A 54 10.09 21.49 -40.86
CA GLU A 54 9.28 22.60 -40.39
C GLU A 54 10.14 23.83 -40.18
N VAL A 55 9.72 24.97 -40.76
CA VAL A 55 10.47 26.22 -40.69
C VAL A 55 9.58 27.31 -40.15
N THR A 56 10.07 28.00 -39.13
CA THR A 56 9.50 29.23 -38.58
C THR A 56 10.54 30.34 -38.67
N ASP A 57 10.19 31.55 -38.26
CA ASP A 57 11.16 32.67 -38.18
C ASP A 57 12.24 32.42 -37.10
N LYS A 58 12.02 31.51 -36.12
CA LYS A 58 12.90 31.22 -34.99
C LYS A 58 13.44 29.78 -34.94
N SER A 59 12.91 28.88 -35.76
CA SER A 59 13.28 27.47 -35.73
C SER A 59 13.32 26.82 -37.11
N PHE A 60 14.21 25.83 -37.24
CA PHE A 60 14.30 24.92 -38.40
C PHE A 60 14.39 23.49 -37.83
N ALA A 61 13.27 22.75 -37.86
CA ALA A 61 13.19 21.38 -37.29
C ALA A 61 13.08 20.36 -38.42
N ILE A 62 13.83 19.26 -38.32
CA ILE A 62 13.89 18.17 -39.28
C ILE A 62 13.48 16.89 -38.53
N THR A 63 12.46 16.18 -39.02
CA THR A 63 12.03 14.89 -38.48
C THR A 63 11.93 13.89 -39.61
N THR A 64 12.62 12.76 -39.48
CA THR A 64 12.59 11.66 -40.45
C THR A 64 11.72 10.53 -39.90
N TYR A 65 10.78 10.08 -40.74
CA TYR A 65 9.80 9.03 -40.42
C TYR A 65 10.02 7.80 -41.30
N ARG A 66 9.74 6.59 -40.75
CA ARG A 66 9.48 5.41 -41.57
C ARG A 66 8.14 5.58 -42.25
N THR A 67 8.04 5.26 -43.53
CA THR A 67 6.76 5.38 -44.26
C THR A 67 5.83 4.20 -44.07
N THR A 68 6.26 3.14 -43.40
CA THR A 68 5.47 1.94 -43.05
C THR A 68 4.48 2.18 -41.94
N ASP A 69 4.87 2.95 -40.93
CA ASP A 69 4.13 3.14 -39.68
C ASP A 69 4.18 4.58 -39.16
N MET A 70 4.88 5.47 -39.88
CA MET A 70 5.12 6.88 -39.48
C MET A 70 5.87 7.02 -38.13
N SER A 71 6.56 5.97 -37.68
CA SER A 71 7.43 6.08 -36.51
C SER A 71 8.65 6.96 -36.82
N VAL A 72 9.15 7.67 -35.80
CA VAL A 72 10.29 8.60 -35.94
C VAL A 72 11.59 7.81 -35.96
N VAL A 73 12.43 8.12 -36.97
CA VAL A 73 13.79 7.59 -37.11
C VAL A 73 14.81 8.51 -36.45
N ASP A 74 14.67 9.82 -36.67
CA ASP A 74 15.56 10.85 -36.14
C ASP A 74 14.86 12.20 -36.15
N THR A 75 15.25 13.07 -35.24
CA THR A 75 14.82 14.47 -35.21
C THR A 75 15.95 15.38 -34.79
N PHE A 76 16.01 16.58 -35.33
CA PHE A 76 16.97 17.62 -34.99
C PHE A 76 16.38 19.00 -35.19
N ALA A 77 16.66 19.95 -34.28
CA ALA A 77 16.17 21.32 -34.38
C ALA A 77 17.30 22.37 -34.27
N ILE A 78 17.20 23.40 -35.09
CA ILE A 78 18.04 24.61 -34.98
C ILE A 78 17.16 25.76 -34.53
N TYR A 79 17.53 26.43 -33.43
CA TYR A 79 16.87 27.62 -32.90
C TYR A 79 17.73 28.86 -33.09
N LYS A 80 17.13 30.02 -33.24
CA LYS A 80 17.80 31.32 -33.46
C LYS A 80 17.34 32.39 -32.50
N ASP A 81 18.20 33.40 -32.30
CA ASP A 81 17.93 34.59 -31.50
C ASP A 81 17.58 34.26 -30.02
N GLY A 82 18.27 33.28 -29.45
CA GLY A 82 18.05 32.84 -28.09
C GLY A 82 16.66 32.21 -27.85
N TYR A 83 15.95 31.83 -28.91
CA TYR A 83 14.64 31.19 -28.79
C TYR A 83 14.77 29.88 -28.00
N GLN A 84 13.99 29.78 -26.94
CA GLN A 84 13.78 28.53 -26.22
C GLN A 84 12.36 28.06 -26.55
N PRO A 85 12.18 26.83 -27.05
CA PRO A 85 10.83 26.27 -27.21
C PRO A 85 10.13 26.28 -25.84
N PRO A 86 8.80 26.44 -25.79
CA PRO A 86 8.09 26.23 -24.55
C PRO A 86 8.41 24.83 -24.00
N GLU A 87 8.43 24.70 -22.66
CA GLU A 87 8.59 23.39 -22.03
C GLU A 87 7.52 22.44 -22.56
N ALA A 88 7.93 21.22 -22.90
CA ALA A 88 7.00 20.23 -23.41
C ALA A 88 6.05 19.76 -22.30
N VAL A 89 4.80 19.56 -22.64
CA VAL A 89 3.83 18.93 -21.74
C VAL A 89 4.07 17.43 -21.76
N ILE A 90 4.32 16.85 -20.56
CA ILE A 90 4.48 15.41 -20.36
C ILE A 90 3.32 14.94 -19.48
N LYS A 91 2.63 13.88 -19.90
CA LYS A 91 1.48 13.33 -19.18
C LYS A 91 1.27 11.86 -19.48
N SER A 92 0.29 11.26 -18.80
CA SER A 92 -0.14 9.87 -19.01
C SER A 92 1.03 8.88 -18.93
N VAL A 93 1.91 9.05 -17.93
CA VAL A 93 3.02 8.13 -17.69
C VAL A 93 2.47 6.83 -17.15
N SER A 94 2.84 5.71 -17.76
CA SER A 94 2.48 4.36 -17.32
C SER A 94 3.70 3.44 -17.31
N LEU A 95 3.73 2.53 -16.33
CA LEU A 95 4.67 1.42 -16.30
C LEU A 95 3.96 0.13 -16.71
N GLY A 96 4.58 -0.65 -17.57
CA GLY A 96 4.17 -2.00 -17.93
C GLY A 96 5.18 -3.03 -17.43
N VAL A 97 4.74 -4.28 -17.24
CA VAL A 97 5.66 -5.39 -16.94
C VAL A 97 6.66 -5.56 -18.09
N GLY A 98 7.89 -5.98 -17.76
CA GLY A 98 8.90 -6.37 -18.74
C GLY A 98 8.71 -7.79 -19.25
N ALA A 99 9.64 -8.28 -20.09
CA ALA A 99 9.69 -9.68 -20.50
C ALA A 99 9.98 -10.61 -19.32
N ASP A 100 10.74 -10.09 -18.36
CA ASP A 100 11.05 -10.65 -17.06
C ASP A 100 11.27 -9.51 -16.06
N GLU A 101 11.57 -9.81 -14.78
CA GLU A 101 11.78 -8.85 -13.71
C GLU A 101 12.97 -7.91 -13.90
N SER A 102 13.86 -8.18 -14.86
CA SER A 102 14.99 -7.29 -15.20
C SER A 102 14.63 -6.15 -16.13
N GLU A 103 13.38 -6.12 -16.62
CA GLU A 103 12.88 -5.12 -17.57
C GLU A 103 11.58 -4.47 -17.06
N THR A 104 11.32 -3.24 -17.53
CA THR A 104 10.04 -2.53 -17.34
C THR A 104 9.73 -1.68 -18.56
N MET A 105 8.49 -1.74 -19.04
CA MET A 105 7.99 -0.89 -20.13
C MET A 105 7.59 0.47 -19.56
N VAL A 106 7.89 1.54 -20.29
CA VAL A 106 7.51 2.91 -19.91
C VAL A 106 6.85 3.60 -21.09
N THR A 107 5.64 4.08 -20.90
CA THR A 107 4.88 4.81 -21.93
C THR A 107 4.46 6.18 -21.39
N TRP A 108 4.53 7.21 -22.22
CA TRP A 108 4.03 8.55 -21.85
C TRP A 108 3.63 9.35 -23.08
N TYR A 109 2.76 10.33 -22.90
CA TYR A 109 2.41 11.32 -23.90
C TYR A 109 3.26 12.59 -23.75
N SER A 110 3.69 13.15 -24.89
CA SER A 110 4.35 14.47 -24.94
C SER A 110 3.99 15.21 -26.21
N ASP A 111 3.86 16.54 -26.13
CA ASP A 111 3.71 17.42 -27.31
C ASP A 111 5.07 17.83 -27.92
N SER A 112 6.18 17.39 -27.28
CA SER A 112 7.52 17.58 -27.85
C SER A 112 7.66 16.90 -29.21
N LYS A 113 8.36 17.53 -30.13
CA LYS A 113 8.75 16.93 -31.40
C LYS A 113 10.08 16.19 -31.33
N LEU A 114 10.85 16.38 -30.27
CA LEU A 114 12.09 15.66 -30.01
C LEU A 114 11.80 14.20 -29.63
N LEU A 115 12.77 13.31 -29.82
CA LEU A 115 12.67 11.92 -29.40
C LEU A 115 12.57 11.82 -27.88
N GLY A 116 11.71 10.94 -27.44
CA GLY A 116 11.54 10.67 -26.01
C GLY A 116 12.71 9.87 -25.45
N LYS A 117 12.97 10.06 -24.16
CA LYS A 117 13.97 9.33 -23.37
C LYS A 117 13.47 9.05 -21.96
N VAL A 118 13.97 7.95 -21.42
CA VAL A 118 13.91 7.67 -19.98
C VAL A 118 15.31 7.81 -19.41
N GLN A 119 15.46 8.48 -18.29
CA GLN A 119 16.67 8.40 -17.47
C GLN A 119 16.40 7.56 -16.23
N LEU A 120 17.34 6.69 -15.89
CA LEU A 120 17.29 5.80 -14.73
C LEU A 120 18.58 5.90 -13.91
N VAL A 121 18.45 5.84 -12.59
CA VAL A 121 19.58 5.79 -11.66
C VAL A 121 19.19 4.96 -10.43
N LYS A 122 20.15 4.28 -9.79
CA LYS A 122 19.88 3.69 -8.47
C LYS A 122 19.58 4.83 -7.48
N LYS A 123 18.58 4.66 -6.64
CA LYS A 123 18.12 5.68 -5.68
C LYS A 123 19.25 6.11 -4.73
N SER A 124 20.16 5.18 -4.39
CA SER A 124 21.37 5.47 -3.63
C SER A 124 22.31 6.50 -4.27
N ASP A 125 22.30 6.61 -5.60
CA ASP A 125 23.20 7.46 -6.36
C ASP A 125 22.56 8.80 -6.76
N LEU A 126 21.28 9.00 -6.38
CA LEU A 126 20.52 10.22 -6.63
C LEU A 126 20.69 11.21 -5.45
N ALA A 127 21.50 12.24 -5.63
CA ALA A 127 21.64 13.32 -4.65
C ALA A 127 20.68 14.47 -4.96
N ASP A 128 19.92 14.92 -3.95
CA ASP A 128 19.00 16.08 -4.05
C ASP A 128 18.02 16.00 -5.27
N ARG A 129 17.61 14.80 -5.65
CA ARG A 129 16.76 14.51 -6.85
C ARG A 129 17.38 15.01 -8.17
N VAL A 130 18.69 15.19 -8.21
CA VAL A 130 19.43 15.60 -9.42
C VAL A 130 20.03 14.37 -10.08
N PHE A 131 19.66 14.12 -11.34
CA PHE A 131 20.22 13.01 -12.11
C PHE A 131 21.67 13.31 -12.49
N PRO A 132 22.62 12.39 -12.21
CA PRO A 132 24.00 12.56 -12.61
C PRO A 132 24.15 12.42 -14.14
N GLU A 133 25.22 12.97 -14.70
CA GLU A 133 25.54 12.81 -16.15
C GLU A 133 25.78 11.34 -16.56
N THR A 134 26.00 10.47 -15.58
CA THR A 134 26.19 9.02 -15.75
C THR A 134 24.90 8.22 -15.65
N ALA A 135 23.73 8.87 -15.47
CA ALA A 135 22.43 8.17 -15.45
C ALA A 135 22.25 7.36 -16.75
N ALA A 136 21.70 6.15 -16.60
CA ALA A 136 21.37 5.34 -17.77
C ALA A 136 20.25 6.01 -18.58
N GLU A 137 20.39 6.02 -19.90
CA GLU A 137 19.37 6.56 -20.81
C GLU A 137 18.83 5.47 -21.74
N PHE A 138 17.50 5.45 -21.88
CA PHE A 138 16.77 4.56 -22.78
C PHE A 138 15.98 5.40 -23.77
N ALA A 139 16.26 5.23 -25.06
CA ALA A 139 15.54 5.93 -26.12
C ALA A 139 14.12 5.35 -26.26
N ALA A 140 13.16 6.21 -26.55
CA ALA A 140 11.79 5.81 -26.82
C ALA A 140 11.52 5.72 -28.33
N GLU A 141 10.66 4.77 -28.71
CA GLU A 141 9.92 4.85 -29.96
C GLU A 141 8.84 5.93 -29.83
N LYS A 142 8.53 6.59 -30.94
CA LYS A 142 7.61 7.72 -30.95
C LYS A 142 6.64 7.63 -32.12
N GLU A 143 5.35 7.75 -31.85
CA GLU A 143 4.31 7.81 -32.87
C GLU A 143 3.24 8.86 -32.50
N SER A 144 2.35 9.20 -33.43
CA SER A 144 1.25 10.14 -33.17
C SER A 144 0.27 9.52 -32.18
N ALA A 145 -0.11 10.29 -31.16
CA ALA A 145 -1.09 9.87 -30.17
C ALA A 145 -2.53 10.05 -30.68
N ASN A 146 -3.49 9.39 -30.03
CA ASN A 146 -4.92 9.59 -30.25
C ASN A 146 -5.36 11.03 -29.89
N GLU A 147 -4.66 11.69 -28.98
CA GLU A 147 -4.87 13.10 -28.68
C GLU A 147 -4.13 14.01 -29.64
N GLU A 148 -4.86 14.92 -30.31
CA GLU A 148 -4.30 15.85 -31.28
C GLU A 148 -3.18 16.73 -30.68
N GLY A 149 -2.04 16.80 -31.37
CA GLY A 149 -0.87 17.59 -30.94
C GLY A 149 0.06 16.84 -30.01
N PHE A 150 -0.27 15.62 -29.56
CA PHE A 150 0.58 14.78 -28.75
C PHE A 150 1.15 13.59 -29.52
N PHE A 151 2.25 13.08 -28.98
CA PHE A 151 2.89 11.85 -29.41
C PHE A 151 2.92 10.88 -28.22
N THR A 152 2.72 9.60 -28.48
CA THR A 152 3.09 8.56 -27.52
C THR A 152 4.58 8.25 -27.66
N ASN A 153 5.24 8.06 -26.53
CA ASN A 153 6.63 7.65 -26.44
C ASN A 153 6.66 6.34 -25.64
N GLN A 154 7.42 5.35 -26.13
CA GLN A 154 7.44 4.00 -25.58
C GLN A 154 8.88 3.52 -25.48
N ALA A 155 9.33 3.24 -24.27
CA ALA A 155 10.70 2.81 -23.99
C ALA A 155 10.72 1.55 -23.14
N VAL A 156 11.83 0.83 -23.17
CA VAL A 156 12.07 -0.32 -22.31
C VAL A 156 13.29 -0.03 -21.44
N ILE A 157 13.08 0.04 -20.14
CA ILE A 157 14.16 0.02 -19.15
C ILE A 157 14.66 -1.41 -19.03
N ARG A 158 15.98 -1.62 -19.03
CA ARG A 158 16.64 -2.91 -18.95
C ARG A 158 17.74 -2.91 -17.90
N GLY A 159 18.08 -4.11 -17.42
CA GLY A 159 19.18 -4.32 -16.49
C GLY A 159 18.81 -3.93 -15.07
N LEU A 160 17.54 -4.06 -14.72
CA LEU A 160 17.06 -3.94 -13.36
C LEU A 160 17.56 -5.11 -12.52
N GLU A 161 17.91 -4.87 -11.26
CA GLU A 161 18.44 -5.86 -10.33
C GLU A 161 17.37 -6.17 -9.26
N SER A 162 17.22 -7.43 -8.89
CA SER A 162 16.32 -7.88 -7.83
C SER A 162 16.65 -7.18 -6.50
N GLY A 163 15.65 -6.74 -5.77
CA GLY A 163 15.78 -6.03 -4.50
C GLY A 163 16.31 -4.58 -4.61
N ALA A 164 16.48 -4.05 -5.82
CA ALA A 164 17.05 -2.71 -6.00
C ALA A 164 15.97 -1.63 -6.14
N GLU A 165 16.27 -0.46 -5.55
CA GLU A 165 15.47 0.75 -5.70
C GLU A 165 16.10 1.70 -6.74
N TYR A 166 15.27 2.22 -7.62
CA TYR A 166 15.63 3.15 -8.67
C TYR A 166 14.79 4.42 -8.61
N ALA A 167 15.35 5.49 -9.18
CA ALA A 167 14.60 6.67 -9.56
C ALA A 167 14.64 6.82 -11.09
N TYR A 168 13.52 7.19 -11.70
CA TYR A 168 13.44 7.43 -13.13
C TYR A 168 12.69 8.72 -13.44
N ARG A 169 12.90 9.25 -14.64
CA ARG A 169 12.11 10.33 -15.23
C ARG A 169 12.03 10.15 -16.72
N VAL A 170 10.99 10.69 -17.32
CA VAL A 170 10.74 10.65 -18.76
C VAL A 170 10.82 12.06 -19.33
N GLY A 171 11.24 12.19 -20.58
CA GLY A 171 11.38 13.51 -21.20
C GLY A 171 11.88 13.42 -22.63
N ASP A 172 12.42 14.54 -23.13
CA ASP A 172 12.95 14.69 -24.48
C ASP A 172 14.44 15.12 -24.49
N GLY A 173 15.09 15.07 -23.32
CA GLY A 173 16.47 15.53 -23.14
C GLY A 173 16.57 17.02 -22.78
N THR A 174 15.53 17.81 -23.00
CA THR A 174 15.44 19.23 -22.60
C THR A 174 14.39 19.47 -21.50
N THR A 175 13.22 18.91 -21.68
CA THR A 175 12.13 18.91 -20.69
C THR A 175 12.00 17.53 -20.07
N TRP A 176 11.86 17.47 -18.76
CA TRP A 176 11.74 16.24 -17.99
C TRP A 176 10.50 16.28 -17.11
N SER A 177 9.90 15.11 -16.89
CA SER A 177 8.85 14.92 -15.89
C SER A 177 9.38 15.13 -14.47
N ASP A 178 8.49 15.04 -13.49
CA ASP A 178 8.87 14.76 -12.11
C ASP A 178 9.68 13.47 -12.04
N VAL A 179 10.41 13.31 -10.94
CA VAL A 179 11.17 12.09 -10.64
C VAL A 179 10.25 11.08 -9.96
N TYR A 180 10.19 9.89 -10.50
CA TYR A 180 9.41 8.77 -9.98
C TYR A 180 10.32 7.69 -9.40
N ASP A 181 9.79 6.93 -8.45
CA ASP A 181 10.48 5.78 -7.85
C ASP A 181 10.08 4.48 -8.58
N LEU A 182 11.00 3.52 -8.66
CA LEU A 182 10.75 2.18 -9.17
C LEU A 182 11.51 1.19 -8.26
N THR A 183 10.81 0.24 -7.69
CA THR A 183 11.41 -0.81 -6.84
C THR A 183 11.22 -2.17 -7.51
N VAL A 184 12.30 -2.90 -7.71
CA VAL A 184 12.24 -4.32 -8.09
C VAL A 184 12.24 -5.12 -6.80
N GLN A 185 11.15 -5.81 -6.50
CA GLN A 185 11.02 -6.58 -5.27
C GLN A 185 11.97 -7.78 -5.29
N ASP A 186 12.52 -8.14 -4.12
CA ASP A 186 13.27 -9.39 -3.97
C ASP A 186 12.27 -10.56 -3.97
N SER A 187 12.38 -11.43 -4.97
CA SER A 187 11.50 -12.58 -5.19
C SER A 187 12.09 -13.93 -4.76
N GLN A 188 13.25 -13.96 -4.09
CA GLN A 188 13.94 -15.21 -3.76
C GLN A 188 13.12 -16.18 -2.90
N ASN A 189 12.21 -15.66 -2.07
CA ASN A 189 11.32 -16.46 -1.22
C ASN A 189 9.85 -16.39 -1.64
N GLY A 190 9.62 -16.07 -2.90
CA GLY A 190 8.28 -15.80 -3.43
C GLY A 190 8.03 -14.30 -3.64
N PHE A 191 6.90 -13.99 -4.22
CA PHE A 191 6.47 -12.62 -4.52
C PHE A 191 4.95 -12.52 -4.44
N ASN A 192 4.43 -11.30 -4.42
CA ASN A 192 3.01 -11.07 -4.58
C ASN A 192 2.71 -10.11 -5.73
N PHE A 193 1.54 -10.28 -6.32
CA PHE A 193 0.96 -9.36 -7.28
C PHE A 193 -0.50 -9.08 -6.95
N LEU A 194 -1.04 -7.98 -7.47
CA LEU A 194 -2.44 -7.64 -7.34
C LEU A 194 -3.21 -7.97 -8.63
N LEU A 195 -4.47 -8.40 -8.50
CA LEU A 195 -5.42 -8.52 -9.60
C LEU A 195 -6.56 -7.53 -9.38
N ALA A 196 -6.76 -6.64 -10.36
CA ALA A 196 -7.87 -5.70 -10.41
C ALA A 196 -8.81 -6.02 -11.57
N GLY A 197 -10.08 -6.21 -11.29
CA GLY A 197 -11.13 -6.35 -12.30
C GLY A 197 -11.71 -4.98 -12.67
N ASP A 198 -11.89 -4.74 -13.93
CA ASP A 198 -12.76 -3.71 -14.53
C ASP A 198 -12.76 -2.36 -13.78
N PRO A 199 -11.67 -1.59 -13.80
CA PRO A 199 -11.69 -0.21 -13.31
C PRO A 199 -12.72 0.62 -14.08
N GLN A 200 -12.88 0.36 -15.35
CA GLN A 200 -13.87 0.84 -16.31
C GLN A 200 -14.25 2.31 -16.09
N ILE A 201 -13.23 3.18 -16.08
CA ILE A 201 -13.41 4.61 -15.84
C ILE A 201 -14.38 5.20 -16.87
N GLY A 202 -15.47 5.76 -16.39
CA GLY A 202 -16.55 6.34 -17.21
C GLY A 202 -17.78 5.44 -17.39
N ALA A 203 -17.80 4.24 -16.80
CA ALA A 203 -19.00 3.38 -16.81
C ALA A 203 -20.11 3.90 -15.89
N GLY A 204 -19.72 4.51 -14.78
CA GLY A 204 -20.58 5.27 -13.89
C GLY A 204 -20.44 6.77 -14.15
N SER A 205 -19.97 7.52 -13.17
CA SER A 205 -19.51 8.89 -13.31
C SER A 205 -17.99 8.91 -13.35
N THR A 206 -17.40 9.49 -14.39
CA THR A 206 -15.94 9.53 -14.56
C THR A 206 -15.21 9.98 -13.29
N ASP A 207 -15.66 11.08 -12.67
CA ASP A 207 -15.03 11.59 -11.44
C ASP A 207 -15.18 10.66 -10.24
N THR A 208 -16.32 9.97 -10.13
CA THR A 208 -16.56 8.99 -9.04
C THR A 208 -15.70 7.74 -9.25
N ASP A 209 -15.65 7.28 -10.50
CA ASP A 209 -14.89 6.07 -10.88
C ASP A 209 -13.38 6.29 -10.65
N ILE A 210 -12.87 7.50 -11.02
CA ILE A 210 -11.49 7.91 -10.73
C ILE A 210 -11.19 7.84 -9.22
N LYS A 211 -12.04 8.45 -8.39
CA LYS A 211 -11.86 8.46 -6.93
C LYS A 211 -11.94 7.06 -6.33
N GLY A 212 -12.84 6.22 -6.86
CA GLY A 212 -12.95 4.82 -6.47
C GLY A 212 -11.66 4.05 -6.78
N TRP A 213 -11.14 4.20 -8.00
CA TRP A 213 -9.91 3.58 -8.45
C TRP A 213 -8.68 4.05 -7.66
N GLN A 214 -8.54 5.36 -7.46
CA GLN A 214 -7.47 5.93 -6.63
C GLN A 214 -7.49 5.36 -5.21
N ARG A 215 -8.67 5.30 -4.57
CA ARG A 215 -8.82 4.71 -3.23
C ARG A 215 -8.42 3.23 -3.21
N THR A 216 -8.83 2.45 -4.20
CA THR A 216 -8.48 1.04 -4.29
C THR A 216 -6.96 0.86 -4.37
N MET A 217 -6.28 1.60 -5.26
CA MET A 217 -4.82 1.50 -5.39
C MET A 217 -4.09 1.96 -4.13
N GLU A 218 -4.47 3.09 -3.55
CA GLU A 218 -3.89 3.58 -2.30
C GLU A 218 -4.06 2.57 -1.15
N THR A 219 -5.28 2.01 -1.01
CA THR A 219 -5.57 1.03 0.06
C THR A 219 -4.81 -0.27 -0.15
N ALA A 220 -4.78 -0.77 -1.40
CA ALA A 220 -4.10 -2.02 -1.74
C ALA A 220 -2.59 -1.93 -1.52
N ILE A 221 -1.93 -0.87 -2.02
CA ILE A 221 -0.47 -0.71 -1.85
C ILE A 221 -0.09 -0.43 -0.41
N LYS A 222 -0.94 0.26 0.34
CA LYS A 222 -0.72 0.40 1.79
C LYS A 222 -0.80 -0.94 2.54
N ALA A 223 -1.69 -1.84 2.14
CA ALA A 223 -1.82 -3.17 2.74
C ALA A 223 -0.72 -4.13 2.26
N PHE A 224 -0.32 -4.01 1.00
CA PHE A 224 0.67 -4.88 0.34
C PHE A 224 1.82 -4.05 -0.26
N PRO A 225 2.68 -3.44 0.55
CA PRO A 225 3.71 -2.49 0.09
C PRO A 225 4.81 -3.15 -0.75
N ARG A 226 4.93 -4.48 -0.70
CA ARG A 226 5.90 -5.26 -1.48
C ARG A 226 5.31 -5.85 -2.76
N THR A 227 4.16 -5.35 -3.22
CA THR A 227 3.57 -5.80 -4.47
C THR A 227 4.53 -5.58 -5.65
N SER A 228 4.79 -6.65 -6.40
CA SER A 228 5.71 -6.65 -7.54
C SER A 228 5.12 -5.99 -8.77
N PHE A 229 3.85 -6.28 -9.08
CA PHE A 229 3.13 -5.70 -10.22
C PHE A 229 1.60 -5.85 -10.03
N LEU A 230 0.85 -5.18 -10.88
CA LEU A 230 -0.61 -5.26 -10.97
C LEU A 230 -1.01 -5.99 -12.26
N ILE A 231 -1.96 -6.93 -12.19
CA ILE A 231 -2.71 -7.41 -13.35
C ILE A 231 -4.04 -6.64 -13.42
N SER A 232 -4.25 -5.89 -14.50
CA SER A 232 -5.54 -5.26 -14.81
C SER A 232 -6.30 -6.15 -15.80
N ALA A 233 -7.40 -6.73 -15.36
CA ALA A 233 -8.13 -7.77 -16.09
C ALA A 233 -8.95 -7.26 -17.29
N GLY A 234 -8.65 -6.06 -17.78
CA GLY A 234 -9.33 -5.42 -18.90
C GLY A 234 -10.33 -4.35 -18.49
N ASP A 235 -10.94 -3.72 -19.47
CA ASP A 235 -11.86 -2.60 -19.31
C ASP A 235 -11.27 -1.51 -18.39
N GLN A 236 -10.10 -0.99 -18.77
CA GLN A 236 -9.47 0.13 -18.09
C GLN A 236 -10.34 1.38 -18.21
N VAL A 237 -10.96 1.56 -19.37
CA VAL A 237 -11.85 2.67 -19.71
C VAL A 237 -13.20 2.17 -20.23
N ASN A 238 -14.24 2.98 -20.12
CA ASN A 238 -15.56 2.65 -20.68
C ASN A 238 -15.66 2.96 -22.18
N THR A 239 -14.81 3.85 -22.70
CA THR A 239 -14.83 4.27 -24.11
C THR A 239 -13.42 4.30 -24.66
N ALA A 240 -13.09 3.38 -25.54
CA ALA A 240 -11.75 3.07 -26.03
C ALA A 240 -10.92 4.24 -26.57
N SER A 241 -11.52 5.34 -27.03
CA SER A 241 -10.82 6.51 -27.55
C SER A 241 -10.89 7.73 -26.64
N ASN A 242 -11.36 7.58 -25.40
CA ASN A 242 -11.56 8.70 -24.49
C ASN A 242 -10.33 8.97 -23.61
N GLU A 243 -9.52 9.95 -24.01
CA GLU A 243 -8.29 10.34 -23.30
C GLU A 243 -8.51 10.78 -21.85
N ALA A 244 -9.65 11.40 -21.52
CA ALA A 244 -9.95 11.79 -20.15
C ALA A 244 -10.19 10.55 -19.25
N GLN A 245 -10.72 9.46 -19.81
CA GLN A 245 -10.87 8.21 -19.07
C GLN A 245 -9.53 7.50 -18.87
N TYR A 246 -8.63 7.50 -19.87
CA TYR A 246 -7.26 7.00 -19.69
C TYR A 246 -6.48 7.83 -18.67
N ALA A 247 -6.58 9.15 -18.71
CA ALA A 247 -5.98 10.01 -17.69
C ALA A 247 -6.53 9.67 -16.29
N GLY A 248 -7.82 9.34 -16.19
CA GLY A 248 -8.43 8.86 -14.95
C GLY A 248 -7.90 7.51 -14.49
N TYR A 249 -7.75 6.54 -15.39
CA TYR A 249 -7.17 5.23 -15.07
C TYR A 249 -5.72 5.35 -14.59
N LEU A 250 -4.91 6.21 -15.22
CA LEU A 250 -3.51 6.44 -14.87
C LEU A 250 -3.30 7.42 -13.71
N SER A 251 -4.39 7.93 -13.11
CA SER A 251 -4.31 8.96 -12.05
C SER A 251 -3.83 8.49 -10.68
N PRO A 252 -3.96 7.20 -10.25
CA PRO A 252 -3.34 6.75 -9.01
C PRO A 252 -1.82 6.91 -9.08
N LYS A 253 -1.24 7.62 -8.10
CA LYS A 253 0.22 7.85 -8.03
C LYS A 253 1.02 6.55 -7.87
N GLU A 254 0.40 5.52 -7.33
CA GLU A 254 0.96 4.19 -7.14
C GLU A 254 1.37 3.56 -8.47
N LEU A 255 0.63 3.83 -9.56
CA LEU A 255 0.93 3.31 -10.90
C LEU A 255 2.19 3.92 -11.52
N LEU A 256 2.71 5.02 -10.97
CA LEU A 256 4.01 5.57 -11.36
C LEU A 256 5.20 4.78 -10.82
N SER A 257 4.96 3.85 -9.89
CA SER A 257 5.99 3.01 -9.25
C SER A 257 5.70 1.51 -9.36
N LEU A 258 4.53 1.14 -9.88
CA LEU A 258 4.04 -0.23 -9.96
C LEU A 258 3.81 -0.64 -11.42
N PRO A 259 4.63 -1.55 -11.99
CA PRO A 259 4.39 -2.08 -13.32
C PRO A 259 3.02 -2.77 -13.42
N THR A 260 2.36 -2.63 -14.55
CA THR A 260 1.02 -3.19 -14.79
C THR A 260 1.03 -4.12 -15.99
N ALA A 261 0.53 -5.34 -15.83
CA ALA A 261 0.16 -6.25 -16.92
C ALA A 261 -1.30 -5.99 -17.28
N VAL A 262 -1.56 -5.48 -18.47
CA VAL A 262 -2.91 -5.08 -18.90
C VAL A 262 -3.53 -6.10 -19.87
N ASN A 263 -4.76 -6.50 -19.65
CA ASN A 263 -5.56 -7.25 -20.60
C ASN A 263 -6.42 -6.29 -21.45
N VAL A 264 -6.71 -6.68 -22.69
CA VAL A 264 -7.62 -5.92 -23.54
C VAL A 264 -9.07 -6.27 -23.19
N GLY A 265 -9.79 -5.35 -22.59
CA GLY A 265 -11.23 -5.48 -22.36
C GLY A 265 -12.05 -5.18 -23.62
N ASN A 266 -13.33 -5.50 -23.60
CA ASN A 266 -14.20 -5.23 -24.76
C ASN A 266 -14.48 -3.73 -24.93
N HIS A 267 -14.41 -2.95 -23.86
CA HIS A 267 -14.50 -1.48 -23.90
C HIS A 267 -13.19 -0.83 -24.37
N ASP A 268 -12.05 -1.50 -24.26
CA ASP A 268 -10.73 -1.02 -24.73
C ASP A 268 -10.50 -1.32 -26.23
N ALA A 269 -11.04 -2.42 -26.73
CA ALA A 269 -10.74 -2.99 -28.05
C ALA A 269 -11.17 -2.12 -29.25
N GLY A 270 -11.85 -1.00 -29.02
CA GLY A 270 -12.44 -0.13 -30.05
C GLY A 270 -11.49 0.88 -30.68
N SER A 271 -10.27 1.06 -30.17
CA SER A 271 -9.32 2.11 -30.58
C SER A 271 -7.87 1.68 -30.35
N SER A 272 -6.95 2.22 -31.17
CA SER A 272 -5.49 2.10 -30.97
C SER A 272 -4.98 2.89 -29.75
N ALA A 273 -5.81 3.72 -29.10
CA ALA A 273 -5.44 4.42 -27.91
C ALA A 273 -4.98 3.46 -26.79
N TYR A 274 -5.54 2.25 -26.71
CA TYR A 274 -5.04 1.21 -25.82
C TYR A 274 -3.53 0.98 -25.99
N SER A 275 -3.06 0.67 -27.22
CA SER A 275 -1.65 0.43 -27.50
C SER A 275 -0.77 1.68 -27.39
N GLN A 276 -1.36 2.86 -27.40
CA GLN A 276 -0.65 4.12 -27.22
C GLN A 276 -0.44 4.49 -25.73
N HIS A 277 -1.27 3.96 -24.84
CA HIS A 277 -1.12 4.10 -23.39
C HIS A 277 -0.36 2.94 -22.76
N PHE A 278 -0.43 1.75 -23.37
CA PHE A 278 0.13 0.53 -22.78
C PHE A 278 1.06 -0.17 -23.76
N GLN A 279 2.28 -0.39 -23.33
CA GLN A 279 3.24 -1.26 -23.99
C GLN A 279 3.33 -2.57 -23.22
N VAL A 280 3.30 -3.70 -23.94
CA VAL A 280 3.42 -5.05 -23.36
C VAL A 280 4.58 -5.81 -24.01
N PRO A 281 5.24 -6.72 -23.27
CA PRO A 281 6.37 -7.50 -23.78
C PRO A 281 5.90 -8.66 -24.67
N ASN A 282 6.80 -9.19 -25.48
CA ASN A 282 6.63 -10.44 -26.21
C ASN A 282 5.27 -10.59 -26.91
N VAL A 283 4.73 -9.49 -27.43
CA VAL A 283 3.43 -9.50 -28.11
C VAL A 283 3.49 -10.31 -29.40
N SER A 284 2.49 -11.18 -29.56
CA SER A 284 2.29 -12.00 -30.74
C SER A 284 1.39 -11.31 -31.77
N SER A 285 1.51 -11.70 -33.05
CA SER A 285 0.51 -11.39 -34.07
C SER A 285 -0.76 -12.25 -33.94
N LEU A 286 -0.73 -13.31 -33.13
CA LEU A 286 -1.90 -14.13 -32.80
C LEU A 286 -2.77 -13.42 -31.75
N GLY A 287 -4.08 -13.67 -31.80
CA GLY A 287 -5.03 -13.02 -30.90
C GLY A 287 -5.30 -11.54 -31.18
N MET A 288 -4.68 -10.95 -32.19
CA MET A 288 -4.87 -9.52 -32.54
C MET A 288 -6.29 -9.22 -33.02
N THR A 289 -6.75 -8.00 -32.73
CA THR A 289 -7.95 -7.41 -33.34
C THR A 289 -7.55 -6.15 -34.13
N GLU A 290 -8.29 -5.84 -35.21
CA GLU A 290 -7.91 -4.78 -36.16
C GLU A 290 -7.74 -3.37 -35.52
N LYS A 291 -8.37 -3.10 -34.38
CA LYS A 291 -8.48 -1.73 -33.85
C LYS A 291 -7.60 -1.46 -32.64
N THR A 292 -7.14 -2.47 -31.94
CA THR A 292 -6.39 -2.33 -30.68
C THR A 292 -4.97 -1.79 -30.82
N GLY A 293 -4.44 -1.82 -32.04
CA GLY A 293 -3.07 -1.35 -32.32
C GLY A 293 -2.02 -2.44 -32.05
N LYS A 294 -0.73 -2.04 -32.06
CA LYS A 294 0.42 -2.96 -32.08
C LYS A 294 0.57 -3.85 -30.85
N PHE A 295 0.02 -3.45 -29.71
CA PHE A 295 0.05 -4.22 -28.46
C PHE A 295 -1.28 -4.88 -28.12
N GLY A 296 -2.16 -5.07 -29.08
CA GLY A 296 -3.47 -5.67 -28.91
C GLY A 296 -3.53 -7.16 -29.25
N GLY A 297 -2.40 -7.86 -29.34
CA GLY A 297 -2.31 -9.31 -29.54
C GLY A 297 -2.19 -10.07 -28.22
N ASP A 298 -2.07 -11.39 -28.31
CA ASP A 298 -1.69 -12.21 -27.15
C ASP A 298 -0.22 -11.90 -26.82
N TYR A 299 0.12 -11.91 -25.51
CA TYR A 299 1.49 -11.64 -25.06
C TYR A 299 1.84 -12.49 -23.83
N TRP A 300 3.14 -12.58 -23.50
CA TRP A 300 3.60 -13.33 -22.35
C TRP A 300 4.77 -12.63 -21.65
N TYR A 301 4.99 -12.99 -20.41
CA TYR A 301 6.14 -12.60 -19.60
C TYR A 301 6.38 -13.64 -18.50
N THR A 302 7.58 -13.62 -17.94
CA THR A 302 7.90 -14.37 -16.73
C THR A 302 8.08 -13.41 -15.55
N TYR A 303 7.80 -13.88 -14.38
CA TYR A 303 8.19 -13.22 -13.14
C TYR A 303 8.59 -14.31 -12.15
N ASN A 304 9.85 -14.30 -11.68
CA ASN A 304 10.41 -15.44 -10.99
C ASN A 304 10.16 -16.74 -11.78
N ASN A 305 9.71 -17.80 -11.15
CA ASN A 305 9.39 -19.08 -11.78
C ASN A 305 7.92 -19.20 -12.25
N VAL A 306 7.26 -18.10 -12.56
CA VAL A 306 5.87 -18.09 -13.06
C VAL A 306 5.83 -17.60 -14.49
N LEU A 307 5.19 -18.38 -15.35
CA LEU A 307 4.90 -18.02 -16.73
C LEU A 307 3.49 -17.44 -16.84
N PHE A 308 3.39 -16.19 -17.23
CA PHE A 308 2.13 -15.49 -17.47
C PHE A 308 1.86 -15.37 -18.97
N MET A 309 0.67 -15.75 -19.38
CA MET A 309 0.18 -15.61 -20.76
C MET A 309 -1.11 -14.80 -20.77
N SER A 310 -1.10 -13.66 -21.44
CA SER A 310 -2.27 -12.78 -21.57
C SER A 310 -2.89 -12.94 -22.95
N LEU A 311 -4.20 -13.26 -22.99
CA LEU A 311 -4.95 -13.46 -24.23
C LEU A 311 -5.85 -12.24 -24.49
N ASN A 312 -5.86 -11.75 -25.74
CA ASN A 312 -6.89 -10.81 -26.16
C ASN A 312 -8.18 -11.54 -26.51
N SER A 313 -8.99 -11.78 -25.50
CA SER A 313 -10.25 -12.53 -25.63
C SER A 313 -11.33 -11.83 -26.49
N ASN A 314 -11.08 -10.62 -27.03
CA ASN A 314 -11.93 -10.01 -28.07
C ASN A 314 -11.74 -10.71 -29.43
N ASN A 315 -10.62 -11.38 -29.65
CA ASN A 315 -10.46 -12.34 -30.74
C ASN A 315 -11.13 -13.67 -30.37
N MET A 316 -12.01 -14.19 -31.23
CA MET A 316 -12.75 -15.43 -30.97
C MET A 316 -12.05 -16.68 -31.52
N SER A 317 -10.82 -16.54 -32.01
CA SER A 317 -10.07 -17.67 -32.61
C SER A 317 -9.38 -18.51 -31.54
N THR A 318 -10.07 -19.48 -30.99
CA THR A 318 -9.47 -20.46 -30.05
C THR A 318 -8.23 -21.14 -30.65
N ALA A 319 -8.20 -21.31 -31.98
CA ALA A 319 -7.03 -21.88 -32.65
C ALA A 319 -5.78 -21.00 -32.56
N GLU A 320 -5.94 -19.66 -32.66
CA GLU A 320 -4.81 -18.71 -32.49
C GLU A 320 -4.32 -18.71 -31.06
N HIS A 321 -5.23 -18.57 -30.06
CA HIS A 321 -4.87 -18.57 -28.65
C HIS A 321 -4.16 -19.89 -28.25
N ARG A 322 -4.68 -21.04 -28.72
CA ARG A 322 -4.04 -22.35 -28.47
C ARG A 322 -2.66 -22.43 -29.09
N ALA A 323 -2.49 -21.93 -30.33
CA ALA A 323 -1.18 -21.94 -31.02
C ALA A 323 -0.17 -21.06 -30.28
N PHE A 324 -0.60 -19.86 -29.84
CA PHE A 324 0.20 -18.96 -29.04
C PHE A 324 0.63 -19.64 -27.73
N MET A 325 -0.31 -20.09 -26.89
CA MET A 325 -0.01 -20.73 -25.60
C MET A 325 0.91 -21.94 -25.76
N LYS A 326 0.62 -22.79 -26.76
CA LYS A 326 1.46 -23.96 -27.02
C LYS A 326 2.89 -23.57 -27.37
N GLN A 327 3.07 -22.57 -28.23
CA GLN A 327 4.42 -22.11 -28.58
C GLN A 327 5.16 -21.57 -27.35
N VAL A 328 4.49 -20.75 -26.54
CA VAL A 328 5.10 -20.16 -25.34
C VAL A 328 5.47 -21.24 -24.31
N LEU A 329 4.60 -22.24 -24.12
CA LEU A 329 4.88 -23.35 -23.22
C LEU A 329 6.00 -24.25 -23.72
N ASP A 330 6.05 -24.53 -25.04
CA ASP A 330 7.14 -25.31 -25.64
C ASP A 330 8.51 -24.62 -25.49
N GLU A 331 8.54 -23.27 -25.50
CA GLU A 331 9.76 -22.47 -25.42
C GLU A 331 10.17 -22.12 -23.97
N ASN A 332 9.21 -21.92 -23.05
CA ASN A 332 9.46 -21.34 -21.71
C ASN A 332 8.83 -22.14 -20.56
N GLY A 333 7.95 -23.14 -20.84
CA GLY A 333 7.21 -23.82 -19.79
C GLY A 333 8.05 -24.79 -18.94
N ALA A 334 9.23 -25.23 -19.45
CA ALA A 334 10.06 -26.20 -18.73
C ALA A 334 10.69 -25.67 -17.43
N ASP A 335 10.87 -24.35 -17.33
CA ASP A 335 11.46 -23.67 -16.19
C ASP A 335 10.39 -23.00 -15.29
N ALA A 336 9.10 -23.16 -15.62
CA ALA A 336 8.00 -22.55 -14.88
C ALA A 336 7.45 -23.50 -13.81
N ASP A 337 7.41 -23.07 -12.56
CA ASP A 337 6.70 -23.77 -11.48
C ASP A 337 5.19 -23.60 -11.60
N TRP A 338 4.74 -22.44 -12.08
CA TRP A 338 3.34 -22.09 -12.26
C TRP A 338 3.08 -21.51 -13.64
N THR A 339 1.91 -21.86 -14.22
CA THR A 339 1.41 -21.34 -15.48
C THR A 339 0.09 -20.60 -15.27
N VAL A 340 0.09 -19.29 -15.58
CA VAL A 340 -1.07 -18.41 -15.35
C VAL A 340 -1.52 -17.84 -16.68
N VAL A 341 -2.80 -18.01 -16.99
CA VAL A 341 -3.43 -17.35 -18.14
C VAL A 341 -4.31 -16.21 -17.64
N THR A 342 -4.25 -15.07 -18.31
CA THR A 342 -5.08 -13.90 -18.00
C THR A 342 -5.83 -13.42 -19.24
N PHE A 343 -7.08 -13.06 -19.10
CA PHE A 343 -7.86 -12.40 -20.16
C PHE A 343 -9.11 -11.75 -19.58
N HIS A 344 -9.81 -10.94 -20.40
CA HIS A 344 -10.91 -10.14 -19.90
C HIS A 344 -12.21 -10.92 -19.67
N HIS A 345 -12.76 -11.60 -20.71
CA HIS A 345 -14.11 -12.17 -20.65
C HIS A 345 -14.21 -13.34 -19.67
N SER A 346 -15.06 -13.24 -18.65
CA SER A 346 -15.29 -14.29 -17.66
C SER A 346 -16.01 -15.48 -18.29
N ILE A 347 -15.29 -16.58 -18.54
CA ILE A 347 -15.89 -17.80 -19.10
C ILE A 347 -16.70 -18.60 -18.06
N TYR A 348 -16.50 -18.33 -16.78
CA TYR A 348 -17.27 -18.87 -15.65
C TYR A 348 -18.04 -17.76 -14.91
N SER A 349 -18.74 -16.92 -15.71
CA SER A 349 -19.60 -15.86 -15.22
C SER A 349 -20.76 -16.39 -14.39
N THR A 350 -21.14 -15.64 -13.34
CA THR A 350 -22.29 -15.93 -12.48
C THR A 350 -23.32 -14.80 -12.47
N ALA A 351 -23.09 -13.76 -13.27
CA ALA A 351 -24.00 -12.62 -13.39
C ALA A 351 -24.64 -12.53 -14.80
N SER A 352 -24.81 -11.32 -15.34
CA SER A 352 -25.62 -11.11 -16.55
C SER A 352 -25.04 -11.72 -17.82
N HIS A 353 -23.70 -11.83 -17.90
CA HIS A 353 -23.00 -12.35 -19.08
C HIS A 353 -22.96 -13.89 -19.15
N GLU A 354 -23.41 -14.59 -18.14
CA GLU A 354 -23.34 -16.07 -18.07
C GLU A 354 -24.05 -16.80 -19.22
N SER A 355 -25.07 -16.19 -19.80
CA SER A 355 -25.88 -16.69 -20.91
C SER A 355 -25.55 -16.07 -22.27
N ASP A 356 -24.58 -15.19 -22.35
CA ASP A 356 -24.14 -14.60 -23.62
C ASP A 356 -23.50 -15.67 -24.51
N ASN A 357 -23.85 -15.66 -25.77
CA ASN A 357 -23.45 -16.73 -26.71
C ASN A 357 -21.92 -16.82 -26.84
N ASP A 358 -21.25 -15.70 -26.83
CA ASP A 358 -19.78 -15.63 -26.93
C ASP A 358 -19.10 -16.16 -25.66
N ILE A 359 -19.66 -15.92 -24.47
CA ILE A 359 -19.18 -16.49 -23.19
C ILE A 359 -19.37 -18.01 -23.15
N ILE A 360 -20.54 -18.47 -23.57
CA ILE A 360 -20.83 -19.93 -23.69
C ILE A 360 -19.87 -20.60 -24.66
N GLN A 361 -19.61 -19.96 -25.83
CA GLN A 361 -18.68 -20.47 -26.82
C GLN A 361 -17.23 -20.49 -26.28
N ARG A 362 -16.73 -19.38 -25.69
CA ARG A 362 -15.39 -19.33 -25.12
C ARG A 362 -15.21 -20.42 -24.05
N ARG A 363 -16.18 -20.59 -23.15
CA ARG A 363 -16.13 -21.64 -22.12
C ARG A 363 -15.98 -23.03 -22.76
N ALA A 364 -16.83 -23.33 -23.74
CA ALA A 364 -16.85 -24.65 -24.39
C ALA A 364 -15.56 -24.95 -25.16
N GLU A 365 -14.89 -23.91 -25.69
CA GLU A 365 -13.72 -24.06 -26.56
C GLU A 365 -12.41 -23.88 -25.78
N LEU A 366 -12.28 -22.90 -24.87
CA LEU A 366 -11.02 -22.60 -24.19
C LEU A 366 -10.78 -23.48 -22.96
N ALA A 367 -11.81 -23.81 -22.17
CA ALA A 367 -11.60 -24.58 -20.95
C ALA A 367 -10.94 -25.96 -21.21
N PRO A 368 -11.35 -26.74 -22.24
CA PRO A 368 -10.63 -27.96 -22.60
C PRO A 368 -9.18 -27.72 -23.05
N VAL A 369 -8.89 -26.58 -23.69
CA VAL A 369 -7.53 -26.22 -24.12
C VAL A 369 -6.64 -25.93 -22.94
N PHE A 370 -7.12 -25.21 -21.93
CA PHE A 370 -6.35 -24.93 -20.71
C PHE A 370 -6.01 -26.23 -19.95
N THR A 371 -6.97 -27.15 -19.83
CA THR A 371 -6.77 -28.49 -19.29
C THR A 371 -5.73 -29.29 -20.10
N GLU A 372 -5.85 -29.30 -21.44
CA GLU A 372 -4.92 -30.00 -22.32
C GLU A 372 -3.48 -29.47 -22.21
N LEU A 373 -3.34 -28.16 -22.05
CA LEU A 373 -2.04 -27.48 -21.98
C LEU A 373 -1.47 -27.42 -20.55
N GLY A 374 -2.18 -27.93 -19.55
CA GLY A 374 -1.70 -27.96 -18.15
C GLY A 374 -1.61 -26.59 -17.51
N ILE A 375 -2.54 -25.67 -17.81
CA ILE A 375 -2.63 -24.35 -17.17
C ILE A 375 -3.11 -24.53 -15.72
N ASP A 376 -2.45 -23.88 -14.76
CA ASP A 376 -2.80 -23.98 -13.35
C ASP A 376 -3.94 -23.03 -12.96
N VAL A 377 -3.83 -21.75 -13.38
CA VAL A 377 -4.74 -20.68 -12.95
C VAL A 377 -5.15 -19.79 -14.13
N VAL A 378 -6.43 -19.42 -14.16
CA VAL A 378 -6.99 -18.45 -15.11
C VAL A 378 -7.62 -17.30 -14.36
N LEU A 379 -7.15 -16.06 -14.65
CA LEU A 379 -7.60 -14.83 -14.01
C LEU A 379 -8.36 -13.95 -15.01
N MET A 380 -9.58 -13.51 -14.65
CA MET A 380 -10.51 -12.83 -15.55
C MET A 380 -11.21 -11.63 -14.89
N GLY A 381 -11.85 -10.77 -15.71
CA GLY A 381 -12.69 -9.64 -15.31
C GLY A 381 -14.12 -9.73 -15.87
N HIS A 382 -14.62 -8.61 -16.46
CA HIS A 382 -15.83 -8.50 -17.28
C HIS A 382 -17.17 -8.55 -16.53
N ASP A 383 -17.32 -9.45 -15.57
CA ASP A 383 -18.63 -9.77 -15.01
C ASP A 383 -18.98 -8.92 -13.77
N HIS A 384 -18.03 -8.09 -13.30
CA HIS A 384 -18.20 -7.20 -12.14
C HIS A 384 -18.80 -7.90 -10.90
N VAL A 385 -18.49 -9.19 -10.74
CA VAL A 385 -18.86 -10.07 -9.64
C VAL A 385 -17.65 -10.93 -9.32
N TYR A 386 -17.32 -11.07 -8.04
CA TYR A 386 -16.30 -12.03 -7.66
C TYR A 386 -16.84 -13.45 -7.80
N THR A 387 -16.11 -14.29 -8.55
CA THR A 387 -16.41 -15.71 -8.67
C THR A 387 -15.11 -16.52 -8.64
N ARG A 388 -15.02 -17.49 -7.73
CA ARG A 388 -14.01 -18.54 -7.73
C ARG A 388 -14.65 -19.86 -8.09
N SER A 389 -14.10 -20.58 -9.06
CA SER A 389 -14.56 -21.94 -9.38
C SER A 389 -14.06 -22.95 -8.35
N TYR A 390 -14.64 -24.15 -8.35
CA TYR A 390 -13.89 -25.35 -7.94
C TYR A 390 -12.70 -25.53 -8.89
N MET A 391 -11.75 -26.42 -8.57
CA MET A 391 -10.84 -26.92 -9.60
C MET A 391 -11.64 -27.52 -10.74
N MET A 392 -11.27 -27.25 -11.98
CA MET A 392 -12.02 -27.65 -13.16
C MET A 392 -11.19 -28.60 -14.03
N ASN A 393 -11.76 -29.70 -14.46
CA ASN A 393 -11.18 -30.56 -15.49
C ASN A 393 -11.99 -30.38 -16.79
N GLY A 394 -11.45 -29.66 -17.74
CA GLY A 394 -12.21 -29.14 -18.87
C GLY A 394 -13.38 -28.28 -18.39
N THR A 395 -14.61 -28.69 -18.65
CA THR A 395 -15.82 -27.99 -18.19
C THR A 395 -16.43 -28.59 -16.92
N ASP A 396 -15.88 -29.69 -16.39
CA ASP A 396 -16.43 -30.40 -15.25
C ASP A 396 -15.77 -29.96 -13.92
N PRO A 397 -16.56 -29.53 -12.91
CA PRO A 397 -16.01 -29.14 -11.62
C PRO A 397 -15.61 -30.38 -10.80
N VAL A 398 -14.46 -30.27 -10.14
CA VAL A 398 -13.95 -31.25 -9.17
C VAL A 398 -14.46 -30.89 -7.79
N VAL A 399 -15.68 -31.37 -7.47
CA VAL A 399 -16.36 -31.04 -6.20
C VAL A 399 -15.97 -32.07 -5.14
N PRO A 400 -15.54 -31.66 -3.91
CA PRO A 400 -15.30 -32.58 -2.81
C PRO A 400 -16.50 -33.48 -2.52
N ALA A 401 -16.24 -34.78 -2.22
CA ALA A 401 -17.30 -35.77 -2.03
C ALA A 401 -18.27 -35.49 -0.88
N ASP A 402 -17.84 -34.67 0.09
CA ASP A 402 -18.66 -34.21 1.22
C ASP A 402 -19.45 -32.94 0.89
N GLY A 403 -19.25 -32.36 -0.30
CA GLY A 403 -19.92 -31.14 -0.75
C GLY A 403 -19.42 -29.86 -0.08
N THR A 404 -18.26 -29.89 0.62
CA THR A 404 -17.66 -28.70 1.20
C THR A 404 -17.04 -27.80 0.12
N VAL A 405 -16.97 -26.49 0.39
CA VAL A 405 -16.19 -25.55 -0.40
C VAL A 405 -14.76 -25.57 0.15
N PRO A 406 -13.76 -26.00 -0.64
CA PRO A 406 -12.40 -26.07 -0.15
C PRO A 406 -11.76 -24.68 -0.06
N GLU A 407 -10.91 -24.48 0.96
CA GLU A 407 -10.03 -23.32 1.10
C GLU A 407 -8.63 -23.59 0.52
N SER A 408 -8.33 -24.86 0.22
CA SER A 408 -7.08 -25.23 -0.42
C SER A 408 -7.18 -26.56 -1.15
N VAL A 409 -6.24 -26.81 -2.06
CA VAL A 409 -6.01 -28.11 -2.70
C VAL A 409 -4.51 -28.40 -2.70
N THR A 410 -4.14 -29.67 -2.47
CA THR A 410 -2.73 -30.09 -2.55
C THR A 410 -2.59 -31.04 -3.72
N ASP A 411 -1.57 -30.81 -4.56
CA ASP A 411 -1.25 -31.61 -5.74
C ASP A 411 -2.50 -31.89 -6.59
N PRO A 412 -3.17 -30.84 -7.15
CA PRO A 412 -4.30 -31.05 -8.04
C PRO A 412 -3.89 -32.00 -9.18
N ALA A 413 -4.85 -32.77 -9.71
CA ALA A 413 -4.53 -33.68 -10.79
C ALA A 413 -4.11 -32.92 -12.05
N GLU A 414 -3.29 -33.55 -12.89
CA GLU A 414 -2.82 -32.93 -14.13
C GLU A 414 -4.02 -32.47 -14.99
N GLY A 415 -4.00 -31.21 -15.42
CA GLY A 415 -5.05 -30.55 -16.18
C GLY A 415 -6.24 -30.02 -15.35
N GLU A 416 -6.18 -30.09 -14.01
CA GLU A 416 -7.13 -29.37 -13.18
C GLU A 416 -6.74 -27.88 -13.10
N VAL A 417 -7.69 -26.98 -13.43
CA VAL A 417 -7.49 -25.54 -13.58
C VAL A 417 -8.36 -24.76 -12.60
N LEU A 418 -7.79 -23.75 -11.92
CA LEU A 418 -8.56 -22.80 -11.11
C LEU A 418 -8.96 -21.58 -11.93
N TYR A 419 -10.22 -21.15 -11.83
CA TYR A 419 -10.71 -19.92 -12.48
C TYR A 419 -11.16 -18.90 -11.45
N VAL A 420 -10.68 -17.66 -11.61
CA VAL A 420 -11.07 -16.53 -10.75
C VAL A 420 -11.51 -15.36 -11.61
N THR A 421 -12.71 -14.88 -11.37
CA THR A 421 -13.24 -13.64 -11.94
C THR A 421 -13.19 -12.54 -10.88
N ALA A 422 -12.50 -11.47 -11.16
CA ALA A 422 -12.40 -10.30 -10.28
C ALA A 422 -13.64 -9.41 -10.40
N ASN A 423 -14.09 -8.85 -9.28
CA ASN A 423 -15.12 -7.82 -9.23
C ASN A 423 -14.54 -6.45 -9.63
N SER A 424 -15.41 -5.45 -9.89
CA SER A 424 -14.99 -4.09 -10.22
C SER A 424 -14.08 -3.49 -9.14
N ALA A 425 -12.89 -3.06 -9.54
CA ALA A 425 -11.91 -2.48 -8.63
C ALA A 425 -12.16 -0.98 -8.33
N SER A 426 -12.84 -0.25 -9.23
CA SER A 426 -13.20 1.17 -9.00
C SER A 426 -14.57 1.35 -8.35
N GLY A 427 -15.43 0.33 -8.45
CA GLY A 427 -16.84 0.44 -8.08
C GLY A 427 -17.70 1.18 -9.11
N SER A 428 -17.20 1.33 -10.35
CA SER A 428 -17.90 2.03 -11.44
C SER A 428 -19.22 1.37 -11.82
N LYS A 429 -19.29 0.06 -11.70
CA LYS A 429 -20.43 -0.77 -12.12
C LYS A 429 -20.45 -2.11 -11.39
N TYR A 430 -21.64 -2.62 -11.11
CA TYR A 430 -21.83 -3.95 -10.51
C TYR A 430 -22.98 -4.68 -11.21
N TYR A 431 -22.85 -5.99 -11.35
CA TYR A 431 -23.94 -6.85 -11.78
C TYR A 431 -24.41 -7.75 -10.63
N SER A 432 -25.70 -8.09 -10.63
CA SER A 432 -26.23 -9.00 -9.63
C SER A 432 -25.98 -10.46 -10.01
N ILE A 433 -25.61 -11.28 -9.03
CA ILE A 433 -25.54 -12.73 -9.20
C ILE A 433 -26.91 -13.25 -9.63
N GLN A 434 -26.96 -14.07 -10.66
CA GLN A 434 -28.18 -14.66 -11.18
C GLN A 434 -28.75 -15.69 -10.18
N ASN A 435 -30.07 -15.69 -10.00
CA ASN A 435 -30.75 -16.62 -9.10
C ASN A 435 -30.93 -18.00 -9.74
N LYS A 436 -29.84 -18.71 -9.95
CA LYS A 436 -29.79 -20.09 -10.43
C LYS A 436 -28.57 -20.81 -9.85
N ASP A 437 -28.53 -22.12 -10.03
CA ASP A 437 -27.43 -22.96 -9.61
C ASP A 437 -26.27 -22.87 -10.62
N PHE A 438 -25.03 -22.70 -10.12
CA PHE A 438 -23.80 -22.66 -10.88
C PHE A 438 -22.86 -23.78 -10.37
N PRO A 439 -22.95 -25.00 -10.90
CA PRO A 439 -22.19 -26.13 -10.37
C PRO A 439 -20.67 -25.94 -10.38
N TYR A 440 -20.15 -25.04 -11.21
CA TYR A 440 -18.74 -24.73 -11.29
C TYR A 440 -18.27 -23.70 -10.23
N ALA A 441 -19.18 -22.92 -9.65
CA ALA A 441 -18.82 -21.85 -8.74
C ALA A 441 -18.70 -22.38 -7.30
N ALA A 442 -17.51 -22.31 -6.73
CA ALA A 442 -17.25 -22.60 -5.33
C ALA A 442 -17.66 -21.42 -4.44
N VAL A 443 -17.28 -20.21 -4.85
CA VAL A 443 -17.61 -18.96 -4.15
C VAL A 443 -18.11 -17.92 -5.14
N MET A 444 -19.13 -17.19 -4.74
CA MET A 444 -19.68 -16.04 -5.46
C MET A 444 -19.95 -14.91 -4.46
N ASN A 445 -19.46 -13.70 -4.77
CA ASN A 445 -19.70 -12.54 -3.92
C ASN A 445 -20.03 -11.29 -4.74
N GLN A 446 -21.07 -10.58 -4.34
CA GLN A 446 -21.42 -9.27 -4.87
C GLN A 446 -22.14 -8.44 -3.81
N GLU A 447 -21.47 -7.46 -3.25
CA GLU A 447 -21.96 -6.58 -2.18
C GLU A 447 -22.00 -5.12 -2.60
N SER A 448 -21.84 -4.84 -3.91
CA SER A 448 -21.72 -3.50 -4.46
C SER A 448 -20.57 -2.71 -3.81
N THR A 449 -19.48 -3.42 -3.50
CA THR A 449 -18.25 -2.89 -2.90
C THR A 449 -17.06 -3.23 -3.79
N PRO A 450 -16.13 -2.31 -4.05
CA PRO A 450 -14.95 -2.60 -4.84
C PRO A 450 -14.07 -3.66 -4.15
N ASN A 451 -13.48 -4.53 -4.98
CA ASN A 451 -12.58 -5.58 -4.49
C ASN A 451 -11.18 -5.43 -5.12
N ILE A 452 -10.19 -5.95 -4.42
CA ILE A 452 -8.85 -6.20 -4.93
C ILE A 452 -8.40 -7.59 -4.48
N THR A 453 -7.72 -8.30 -5.36
CA THR A 453 -7.19 -9.62 -5.03
C THR A 453 -5.68 -9.55 -4.90
N ASN A 454 -5.14 -9.99 -3.77
CA ASN A 454 -3.71 -10.24 -3.57
C ASN A 454 -3.42 -11.70 -3.89
N VAL A 455 -2.39 -11.94 -4.69
CA VAL A 455 -1.92 -13.27 -5.04
C VAL A 455 -0.48 -13.41 -4.57
N GLU A 456 -0.23 -14.36 -3.69
CA GLU A 456 1.10 -14.69 -3.16
C GLU A 456 1.58 -15.99 -3.78
N VAL A 457 2.77 -15.96 -4.36
CA VAL A 457 3.34 -17.11 -5.08
C VAL A 457 4.69 -17.47 -4.52
N THR A 458 4.87 -18.76 -4.26
CA THR A 458 6.15 -19.39 -3.92
C THR A 458 6.38 -20.58 -4.85
N ASP A 459 7.53 -21.24 -4.78
CA ASP A 459 7.82 -22.45 -5.55
C ASP A 459 6.78 -23.56 -5.31
N SER A 460 6.17 -23.59 -4.12
CA SER A 460 5.27 -24.68 -3.67
C SER A 460 3.84 -24.24 -3.37
N SER A 461 3.51 -22.95 -3.46
CA SER A 461 2.16 -22.46 -3.19
C SER A 461 1.73 -21.31 -4.11
N PHE A 462 0.45 -21.29 -4.45
CA PHE A 462 -0.20 -20.20 -5.16
C PHE A 462 -1.46 -19.80 -4.37
N ALA A 463 -1.37 -18.75 -3.56
CA ALA A 463 -2.43 -18.32 -2.67
C ALA A 463 -3.14 -17.08 -3.21
N ILE A 464 -4.45 -17.14 -3.29
CA ILE A 464 -5.33 -16.07 -3.80
C ILE A 464 -6.21 -15.60 -2.65
N THR A 465 -6.14 -14.32 -2.29
CA THR A 465 -7.02 -13.73 -1.28
C THR A 465 -7.64 -12.45 -1.81
N THR A 466 -8.96 -12.38 -1.81
CA THR A 466 -9.73 -11.21 -2.28
C THR A 466 -10.27 -10.42 -1.11
N TYR A 467 -10.08 -9.10 -1.17
CA TYR A 467 -10.44 -8.15 -0.12
C TYR A 467 -11.43 -7.09 -0.60
N ARG A 468 -12.31 -6.63 0.30
CA ARG A 468 -13.06 -5.39 0.11
C ARG A 468 -12.11 -4.20 0.29
N THR A 469 -12.07 -3.28 -0.65
CA THR A 469 -11.16 -2.12 -0.55
C THR A 469 -11.66 -1.03 0.41
N THR A 470 -12.83 -1.20 0.98
CA THR A 470 -13.39 -0.27 1.97
C THR A 470 -12.78 -0.43 3.36
N ASP A 471 -12.43 -1.64 3.76
CA ASP A 471 -11.97 -1.97 5.11
C ASP A 471 -10.91 -3.10 5.15
N MET A 472 -10.50 -3.59 3.98
CA MET A 472 -9.57 -4.71 3.81
C MET A 472 -10.05 -6.02 4.45
N SER A 473 -11.36 -6.15 4.72
CA SER A 473 -11.92 -7.43 5.13
C SER A 473 -11.93 -8.43 3.97
N GLU A 474 -11.64 -9.67 4.30
CA GLU A 474 -11.56 -10.77 3.34
C GLU A 474 -12.94 -11.11 2.76
N VAL A 475 -12.97 -11.37 1.45
CA VAL A 475 -14.13 -11.88 0.72
C VAL A 475 -14.03 -13.39 0.54
N ASP A 476 -12.85 -13.87 0.17
CA ASP A 476 -12.55 -15.27 -0.10
C ASP A 476 -11.03 -15.48 -0.13
N HIS A 477 -10.61 -16.70 0.24
CA HIS A 477 -9.23 -17.15 0.04
C HIS A 477 -9.18 -18.58 -0.48
N PHE A 478 -8.11 -18.89 -1.24
CA PHE A 478 -7.85 -20.23 -1.73
C PHE A 478 -6.37 -20.41 -2.03
N THR A 479 -5.82 -21.59 -1.66
CA THR A 479 -4.41 -21.88 -1.93
C THR A 479 -4.26 -23.22 -2.67
N ILE A 480 -3.49 -23.20 -3.76
CA ILE A 480 -3.00 -24.40 -4.42
C ILE A 480 -1.61 -24.69 -3.85
N TYR A 481 -1.41 -25.90 -3.34
CA TYR A 481 -0.08 -26.40 -2.91
C TYR A 481 0.44 -27.43 -3.88
N ARG A 482 1.75 -27.40 -4.15
CA ARG A 482 2.50 -28.45 -4.84
C ARG A 482 3.45 -29.11 -3.85
N THR A 483 3.52 -30.46 -3.86
CA THR A 483 4.18 -31.27 -2.82
C THR A 483 3.48 -31.15 -1.46
N GLU A 484 3.82 -32.01 -0.48
CA GLU A 484 3.05 -32.06 0.78
C GLU A 484 2.71 -30.67 1.29
N ALA A 485 1.40 -30.37 1.40
CA ALA A 485 0.94 -29.12 1.96
C ALA A 485 1.70 -28.85 3.27
N PRO A 486 2.15 -27.61 3.53
CA PRO A 486 2.62 -27.27 4.86
C PRO A 486 1.55 -27.75 5.84
N LYS A 487 1.92 -28.66 6.76
CA LYS A 487 0.97 -29.09 7.81
C LYS A 487 0.41 -27.81 8.43
N PRO A 488 -0.90 -27.70 8.65
CA PRO A 488 -1.46 -26.53 9.32
C PRO A 488 -0.63 -26.30 10.57
N GLN A 489 0.05 -25.16 10.64
CA GLN A 489 0.88 -24.86 11.80
C GLN A 489 -0.04 -24.81 13.02
N PRO A 490 0.29 -25.52 14.11
CA PRO A 490 -0.57 -25.56 15.30
C PRO A 490 -0.87 -24.10 15.72
N ASP A 491 -2.14 -23.86 16.02
CA ASP A 491 -2.53 -22.58 16.59
C ASP A 491 -1.90 -22.42 17.98
N VAL A 492 -1.41 -21.21 18.26
CA VAL A 492 -0.92 -20.84 19.58
C VAL A 492 -1.91 -19.87 20.16
N THR A 493 -2.73 -20.33 21.11
CA THR A 493 -3.82 -19.56 21.72
C THR A 493 -3.80 -19.72 23.26
N GLY A 494 -4.39 -18.76 23.94
CA GLY A 494 -4.60 -18.76 25.40
C GLY A 494 -5.21 -17.47 25.87
N ASP A 495 -5.93 -17.51 26.98
CA ASP A 495 -6.51 -16.33 27.64
C ASP A 495 -5.52 -15.68 28.64
N THR A 496 -4.36 -16.31 28.84
CA THR A 496 -3.25 -15.81 29.66
C THR A 496 -1.89 -16.14 28.99
N VAL A 497 -0.83 -15.41 29.34
CA VAL A 497 0.52 -15.68 28.82
C VAL A 497 1.00 -17.08 29.20
N ALA A 498 0.61 -17.60 30.38
CA ALA A 498 0.91 -18.97 30.80
C ALA A 498 0.29 -20.02 29.86
N GLU A 499 -0.98 -19.82 29.47
CA GLU A 499 -1.65 -20.70 28.53
C GLU A 499 -1.04 -20.62 27.13
N ILE A 500 -0.68 -19.40 26.69
CA ILE A 500 0.05 -19.18 25.42
C ILE A 500 1.39 -19.93 25.45
N LEU A 501 2.16 -19.87 26.54
CA LEU A 501 3.42 -20.62 26.71
C LEU A 501 3.20 -22.14 26.64
N GLU A 502 2.16 -22.66 27.30
CA GLU A 502 1.83 -24.09 27.24
C GLU A 502 1.43 -24.50 25.82
N SER A 503 0.64 -23.67 25.12
CA SER A 503 0.24 -23.85 23.74
C SER A 503 1.46 -23.80 22.78
N LEU A 504 2.35 -22.84 23.00
CA LEU A 504 3.60 -22.69 22.28
C LEU A 504 4.52 -23.93 22.40
N ASP A 505 4.69 -24.45 23.62
CA ASP A 505 5.52 -25.64 23.83
C ASP A 505 4.97 -26.84 23.05
N LYS A 506 3.64 -27.04 23.06
CA LYS A 506 2.99 -28.11 22.27
C LYS A 506 3.13 -27.90 20.75
N ALA A 507 3.06 -26.66 20.29
CA ALA A 507 3.21 -26.33 18.89
C ALA A 507 4.65 -26.54 18.40
N LEU A 508 5.65 -26.12 19.19
CA LEU A 508 7.08 -26.32 18.88
C LEU A 508 7.50 -27.80 18.86
N GLU A 509 6.83 -28.67 19.63
CA GLU A 509 7.10 -30.13 19.56
C GLU A 509 6.71 -30.74 18.20
N GLN A 510 5.83 -30.08 17.44
CA GLN A 510 5.33 -30.54 16.14
C GLN A 510 6.08 -29.92 14.96
N ALA A 511 6.86 -28.86 15.19
CA ALA A 511 7.63 -28.18 14.16
C ALA A 511 8.83 -29.00 13.69
N GLU A 512 8.97 -29.18 12.38
CA GLU A 512 10.04 -29.95 11.76
C GLU A 512 11.19 -29.08 11.24
N THR A 513 10.91 -27.80 10.90
CA THR A 513 11.88 -26.84 10.35
C THR A 513 12.08 -25.61 11.23
N GLU A 514 13.19 -24.88 11.04
CA GLU A 514 13.43 -23.62 11.76
C GLU A 514 12.44 -22.52 11.33
N GLY A 515 12.03 -22.50 10.06
CA GLY A 515 11.01 -21.56 9.57
C GLY A 515 9.65 -21.76 10.26
N GLU A 516 9.23 -23.02 10.40
CA GLU A 516 8.00 -23.37 11.15
C GLU A 516 8.09 -22.95 12.62
N LYS A 517 9.24 -23.14 13.28
CA LYS A 517 9.44 -22.69 14.67
C LYS A 517 9.32 -21.18 14.80
N GLN A 518 9.89 -20.43 13.85
CA GLN A 518 9.82 -18.97 13.84
C GLN A 518 8.38 -18.46 13.65
N GLU A 519 7.60 -19.10 12.76
CA GLU A 519 6.19 -18.74 12.56
C GLU A 519 5.33 -19.06 13.80
N ILE A 520 5.58 -20.19 14.47
CA ILE A 520 4.93 -20.55 15.74
C ILE A 520 5.28 -19.53 16.84
N LEU A 521 6.54 -19.11 16.94
CA LEU A 521 6.98 -18.08 17.88
C LEU A 521 6.32 -16.72 17.60
N LYS A 522 6.16 -16.37 16.33
CA LYS A 522 5.44 -15.16 15.93
C LYS A 522 3.98 -15.22 16.35
N LYS A 523 3.27 -16.32 16.09
CA LYS A 523 1.88 -16.52 16.57
C LYS A 523 1.77 -16.37 18.09
N ALA A 524 2.75 -16.87 18.86
CA ALA A 524 2.77 -16.71 20.30
C ALA A 524 2.91 -15.24 20.74
N ALA A 525 3.78 -14.47 20.05
CA ALA A 525 3.96 -13.05 20.33
C ALA A 525 2.70 -12.24 19.98
N ASP A 526 2.07 -12.55 18.85
CA ASP A 526 0.84 -11.88 18.40
C ASP A 526 -0.34 -12.23 19.34
N ALA A 527 -0.48 -13.47 19.78
CA ALA A 527 -1.47 -13.90 20.76
C ALA A 527 -1.30 -13.18 22.11
N ALA A 528 -0.07 -13.07 22.62
CA ALA A 528 0.22 -12.30 23.82
C ALA A 528 -0.09 -10.80 23.65
N GLY A 529 0.24 -10.22 22.48
CA GLY A 529 -0.09 -8.82 22.18
C GLY A 529 -1.59 -8.54 22.06
N ALA A 530 -2.42 -9.55 21.81
CA ALA A 530 -3.88 -9.44 21.73
C ALA A 530 -4.58 -9.50 23.10
N LEU A 531 -3.87 -9.89 24.17
CA LEU A 531 -4.44 -9.94 25.53
C LEU A 531 -4.64 -8.53 26.10
N SER A 532 -5.61 -8.39 26.99
CA SER A 532 -5.85 -7.16 27.77
C SER A 532 -5.13 -7.23 29.10
N TYR A 533 -4.29 -6.24 29.40
CA TYR A 533 -3.48 -6.17 30.62
C TYR A 533 -3.84 -4.95 31.45
N ASP A 534 -3.88 -5.13 32.80
CA ASP A 534 -3.92 -4.02 33.74
C ASP A 534 -2.61 -3.99 34.55
N PRO A 535 -1.68 -3.07 34.25
CA PRO A 535 -0.38 -2.97 34.92
C PRO A 535 -0.49 -2.79 36.46
N ASN A 536 -1.64 -2.28 36.97
CA ASN A 536 -1.84 -2.05 38.40
C ASN A 536 -2.20 -3.32 39.17
N THR A 537 -2.67 -4.34 38.48
CA THR A 537 -3.07 -5.62 39.09
C THR A 537 -2.09 -6.75 38.82
N MET A 538 -1.22 -6.60 37.82
CA MET A 538 -0.20 -7.60 37.46
C MET A 538 0.74 -7.90 38.63
N ASP A 539 1.00 -9.18 38.82
CA ASP A 539 1.95 -9.64 39.84
C ASP A 539 3.29 -10.07 39.24
N GLU A 540 4.25 -10.39 40.11
CA GLU A 540 5.60 -10.78 39.68
C GLU A 540 5.62 -12.09 38.88
N SER A 541 4.63 -12.98 39.07
CA SER A 541 4.50 -14.25 38.32
C SER A 541 4.08 -14.02 36.88
N GLU A 542 3.13 -13.12 36.65
CA GLU A 542 2.67 -12.76 35.30
C GLU A 542 3.76 -12.07 34.47
N MET A 543 4.55 -11.21 35.10
CA MET A 543 5.73 -10.59 34.47
C MET A 543 6.85 -11.60 34.15
N GLU A 544 7.02 -12.60 34.99
CA GLU A 544 7.98 -13.70 34.75
C GLU A 544 7.55 -14.55 33.55
N GLU A 545 6.24 -14.71 33.30
CA GLU A 545 5.73 -15.41 32.12
C GLU A 545 5.93 -14.60 30.84
N ILE A 546 5.68 -13.28 30.87
CA ILE A 546 6.01 -12.38 29.74
C ILE A 546 7.51 -12.46 29.44
N LYS A 547 8.36 -12.43 30.47
CA LYS A 547 9.80 -12.57 30.29
C LYS A 547 10.20 -13.92 29.67
N LYS A 548 9.59 -15.00 30.09
CA LYS A 548 9.85 -16.34 29.50
C LYS A 548 9.49 -16.37 28.01
N LEU A 549 8.35 -15.76 27.65
CA LEU A 549 7.96 -15.65 26.25
C LEU A 549 8.98 -14.81 25.45
N GLU A 550 9.37 -13.64 25.99
CA GLU A 550 10.44 -12.82 25.41
C GLU A 550 11.74 -13.58 25.19
N ASP A 551 12.22 -14.30 26.22
CA ASP A 551 13.44 -15.11 26.14
C ASP A 551 13.34 -16.21 25.07
N ARG A 552 12.14 -16.81 24.84
CA ARG A 552 11.88 -17.78 23.78
C ARG A 552 11.95 -17.15 22.39
N ILE A 553 11.36 -15.98 22.22
CA ILE A 553 11.39 -15.22 20.95
C ILE A 553 12.82 -14.83 20.60
N LEU A 554 13.55 -14.24 21.55
CA LEU A 554 14.95 -13.87 21.35
C LEU A 554 15.83 -15.07 20.99
N ALA A 555 15.60 -16.22 21.63
CA ALA A 555 16.34 -17.44 21.31
C ALA A 555 16.01 -18.01 19.93
N GLY A 556 14.76 -17.93 19.49
CA GLY A 556 14.27 -18.51 18.23
C GLY A 556 14.63 -17.70 16.99
N TYR A 557 14.77 -16.38 17.14
CA TYR A 557 15.13 -15.50 16.02
C TYR A 557 16.64 -15.15 15.97
N GLY A 558 17.38 -15.31 17.07
CA GLY A 558 18.85 -15.21 17.12
C GLY A 558 19.49 -13.84 16.84
N ASP A 559 18.87 -13.04 16.00
CA ASP A 559 19.32 -11.69 15.58
C ASP A 559 18.49 -10.56 16.21
N LEU A 560 17.68 -10.85 17.23
CA LEU A 560 16.91 -9.87 17.99
C LEU A 560 17.62 -9.50 19.29
N SER A 561 17.47 -8.26 19.73
CA SER A 561 18.02 -7.77 21.01
C SER A 561 17.13 -6.74 21.68
N THR A 562 17.36 -6.53 22.99
CA THR A 562 16.85 -5.38 23.73
C THR A 562 18.03 -4.52 24.16
N GLU A 563 17.97 -3.22 23.86
CA GLU A 563 19.03 -2.26 24.16
C GLU A 563 18.48 -1.05 24.92
N THR A 564 19.37 -0.28 25.55
CA THR A 564 19.02 0.96 26.24
C THR A 564 19.91 2.08 25.74
N ASP A 565 19.30 3.16 25.24
CA ASP A 565 19.97 4.42 24.91
C ASP A 565 19.70 5.43 26.04
N LEU A 566 20.65 5.54 26.97
CA LEU A 566 20.51 6.34 28.18
C LEU A 566 21.19 7.70 28.00
N LYS A 567 20.42 8.78 28.13
CA LYS A 567 20.89 10.19 28.05
C LYS A 567 20.52 10.97 29.31
N THR A 568 20.81 10.41 30.46
CA THR A 568 20.56 11.04 31.76
C THR A 568 21.76 10.84 32.70
N GLU A 569 22.06 11.84 33.54
CA GLU A 569 23.11 11.78 34.52
C GLU A 569 22.63 11.20 35.88
N LYS A 570 21.34 11.24 36.14
CA LYS A 570 20.76 10.88 37.43
C LYS A 570 20.21 9.45 37.50
N VAL A 571 19.84 8.87 36.34
CA VAL A 571 19.27 7.52 36.25
C VAL A 571 20.26 6.61 35.53
N THR A 572 20.56 5.46 36.13
CA THR A 572 21.51 4.45 35.60
C THR A 572 20.91 3.06 35.71
N GLY A 573 21.59 2.05 35.19
CA GLY A 573 21.23 0.65 35.31
C GLY A 573 19.88 0.28 34.69
N VAL A 574 19.44 1.00 33.67
CA VAL A 574 18.13 0.83 33.06
C VAL A 574 18.06 -0.49 32.31
N LYS A 575 17.00 -1.28 32.61
CA LYS A 575 16.65 -2.54 31.93
C LYS A 575 15.17 -2.55 31.63
N ALA A 576 14.81 -3.22 30.53
CA ALA A 576 13.41 -3.47 30.16
C ALA A 576 13.19 -4.97 29.91
N GLU A 577 12.14 -5.52 30.46
CA GLU A 577 11.66 -6.88 30.19
C GLU A 577 10.33 -6.78 29.48
N GLY A 578 10.11 -7.58 28.40
CA GLY A 578 8.93 -7.53 27.53
C GLY A 578 9.09 -6.63 26.29
N ALA A 579 10.16 -5.85 26.20
CA ALA A 579 10.38 -4.90 25.11
C ALA A 579 10.49 -5.58 23.71
N ALA A 580 11.23 -6.72 23.64
CA ALA A 580 11.43 -7.44 22.37
C ALA A 580 10.14 -8.03 21.80
N LEU A 581 9.10 -8.26 22.59
CA LEU A 581 7.79 -8.70 22.10
C LEU A 581 7.06 -7.63 21.26
N SER A 582 7.55 -6.39 21.28
CA SER A 582 7.03 -5.31 20.43
C SER A 582 7.66 -5.24 19.05
N ILE A 583 8.74 -6.02 18.80
CA ILE A 583 9.39 -6.08 17.49
C ILE A 583 8.44 -6.81 16.51
N PRO A 584 8.17 -6.26 15.32
CA PRO A 584 7.54 -7.01 14.25
C PRO A 584 8.46 -8.17 13.81
N LEU A 585 8.03 -9.41 14.07
CA LEU A 585 8.87 -10.58 13.86
C LEU A 585 8.94 -10.96 12.38
N LYS A 586 10.16 -11.07 11.84
CA LYS A 586 10.42 -11.45 10.46
C LYS A 586 11.69 -12.32 10.41
N ALA A 587 11.61 -13.44 9.71
CA ALA A 587 12.75 -14.38 9.61
C ALA A 587 13.97 -13.72 8.94
N GLY A 588 15.16 -13.95 9.48
CA GLY A 588 16.43 -13.46 8.93
C GLY A 588 16.67 -11.97 9.08
N VAL A 589 15.79 -11.22 9.76
CA VAL A 589 15.91 -9.78 9.98
C VAL A 589 16.56 -9.51 11.33
N ARG A 590 17.59 -8.65 11.34
CA ARG A 590 18.21 -8.15 12.58
C ARG A 590 17.44 -6.95 13.10
N ALA A 591 16.99 -7.00 14.35
CA ALA A 591 16.29 -5.89 14.99
C ALA A 591 16.61 -5.76 16.49
N ALA A 592 16.54 -4.55 16.99
CA ALA A 592 16.69 -4.24 18.41
C ALA A 592 15.51 -3.40 18.90
N ALA A 593 14.92 -3.80 20.02
CA ALA A 593 14.03 -2.95 20.81
C ALA A 593 14.90 -2.04 21.69
N VAL A 594 14.90 -0.74 21.41
CA VAL A 594 15.77 0.25 22.07
C VAL A 594 14.94 1.11 23.00
N LEU A 595 15.10 0.92 24.29
CA LEU A 595 14.49 1.80 25.30
C LEU A 595 15.32 3.08 25.41
N LYS A 596 14.77 4.20 24.97
CA LYS A 596 15.40 5.54 25.08
C LYS A 596 14.94 6.19 26.36
N VAL A 597 15.88 6.58 27.20
CA VAL A 597 15.62 7.30 28.46
C VAL A 597 16.43 8.57 28.49
N SER A 598 15.77 9.72 28.61
CA SER A 598 16.41 11.02 28.65
C SER A 598 15.80 11.93 29.70
N ASP A 599 16.61 12.88 30.20
CA ASP A 599 16.13 13.92 31.10
C ASP A 599 15.17 14.86 30.36
N MET A 600 14.13 15.33 31.03
CA MET A 600 13.22 16.37 30.56
C MET A 600 13.03 17.49 31.59
N GLU A 601 12.59 18.65 31.11
CA GLU A 601 12.21 19.74 32.04
C GLU A 601 10.92 19.35 32.78
N LEU A 602 10.88 19.64 34.09
CA LEU A 602 9.72 19.36 34.93
C LEU A 602 8.54 20.23 34.45
N PRO A 603 7.39 19.63 34.10
CA PRO A 603 6.22 20.41 33.77
C PRO A 603 5.68 21.22 34.95
N GLU A 604 5.31 22.49 34.73
CA GLU A 604 4.78 23.39 35.77
C GLU A 604 3.54 22.84 36.52
N SER A 605 2.86 21.86 35.94
CA SER A 605 1.63 21.25 36.50
C SER A 605 1.88 20.24 37.63
N VAL A 606 3.13 19.85 37.91
CA VAL A 606 3.42 18.73 38.81
C VAL A 606 3.57 19.15 40.29
N GLY A 607 3.66 20.41 40.62
CA GLY A 607 3.51 20.93 41.99
C GLY A 607 4.56 20.49 43.03
N PHE A 608 5.72 19.95 42.62
CA PHE A 608 6.85 19.61 43.48
C PHE A 608 7.93 20.69 43.47
N GLU A 609 8.65 20.89 44.58
CA GLU A 609 9.86 21.76 44.56
C GLU A 609 11.02 21.06 43.85
N THR A 610 11.77 21.80 43.04
CA THR A 610 12.60 21.31 41.95
C THR A 610 13.93 20.61 42.33
N GLU A 611 14.35 20.61 43.59
CA GLU A 611 15.68 20.10 43.94
C GLU A 611 15.79 18.58 44.09
N ASP A 612 14.65 17.89 44.34
CA ASP A 612 14.59 16.43 44.57
C ASP A 612 13.66 15.70 43.56
N VAL A 613 13.55 16.22 42.34
CA VAL A 613 12.68 15.67 41.32
C VAL A 613 13.50 15.26 40.08
N ILE A 614 13.18 14.08 39.56
CA ILE A 614 13.72 13.58 38.30
C ILE A 614 12.56 13.40 37.33
N ALA A 615 12.57 14.12 36.21
CA ALA A 615 11.59 13.96 35.14
C ALA A 615 12.28 13.28 33.92
N LEU A 616 11.66 12.23 33.42
CA LEU A 616 12.20 11.37 32.38
C LEU A 616 11.23 11.27 31.21
N ASP A 617 11.77 11.38 30.02
CA ASP A 617 11.09 10.94 28.80
C ASP A 617 11.56 9.52 28.48
N ILE A 618 10.64 8.57 28.45
CA ILE A 618 10.89 7.16 28.16
C ILE A 618 10.14 6.78 26.90
N GLN A 619 10.88 6.35 25.88
CA GLN A 619 10.37 5.96 24.56
C GLN A 619 10.92 4.59 24.16
N LEU A 620 10.19 3.87 23.32
CA LEU A 620 10.62 2.62 22.72
C LEU A 620 10.73 2.80 21.20
N ASP A 621 11.89 2.51 20.66
CA ASP A 621 12.13 2.48 19.21
C ASP A 621 12.48 1.05 18.79
N ILE A 622 12.08 0.67 17.59
CA ILE A 622 12.63 -0.52 16.93
C ILE A 622 13.63 -0.07 15.87
N ILE A 623 14.87 -0.53 16.03
CA ILE A 623 15.96 -0.28 15.06
C ILE A 623 16.23 -1.60 14.34
N SER A 624 16.16 -1.60 13.02
CA SER A 624 16.34 -2.78 12.19
C SER A 624 17.12 -2.43 10.92
N ASP A 625 17.75 -3.43 10.32
CA ASP A 625 18.27 -3.38 8.95
C ASP A 625 17.13 -3.48 7.91
N ASP A 626 15.93 -3.88 8.34
CA ASP A 626 14.71 -3.84 7.52
C ASP A 626 13.86 -2.60 7.88
N PRO A 627 13.63 -1.66 6.94
CA PRO A 627 12.82 -0.46 7.18
C PRO A 627 11.36 -0.75 7.58
N GLU A 628 10.80 -1.90 7.19
CA GLU A 628 9.42 -2.29 7.54
C GLU A 628 9.29 -2.72 8.99
N VAL A 629 10.39 -3.16 9.58
CA VAL A 629 10.48 -3.55 11.00
C VAL A 629 10.87 -2.36 11.88
N SER A 630 11.48 -1.33 11.32
CA SER A 630 11.93 -0.14 12.05
C SER A 630 10.75 0.78 12.40
N GLY A 631 10.77 1.35 13.62
CA GLY A 631 9.76 2.33 14.05
C GLY A 631 10.24 3.13 15.26
N GLY A 632 9.84 4.40 15.35
CA GLY A 632 10.19 5.29 16.47
C GLY A 632 8.99 5.62 17.36
N ASN A 633 9.26 5.75 18.67
CA ASN A 633 8.26 6.09 19.69
C ASN A 633 7.00 5.19 19.65
N ILE A 634 7.21 3.88 19.57
CA ILE A 634 6.13 2.89 19.56
C ILE A 634 5.64 2.59 20.97
N GLN A 635 4.37 2.19 21.09
CA GLN A 635 3.83 1.72 22.36
C GLN A 635 4.06 0.20 22.51
N PRO A 636 4.33 -0.30 23.73
CA PRO A 636 4.52 -1.72 23.96
C PRO A 636 3.28 -2.54 23.60
N LYS A 637 3.47 -3.69 22.93
CA LYS A 637 2.39 -4.65 22.65
C LYS A 637 1.94 -5.43 23.89
N VAL A 638 2.86 -5.65 24.82
CA VAL A 638 2.63 -6.29 26.12
C VAL A 638 3.17 -5.38 27.25
N PRO A 639 2.73 -5.54 28.51
CA PRO A 639 3.32 -4.79 29.62
C PRO A 639 4.83 -4.99 29.70
N MET A 640 5.54 -3.90 29.92
CA MET A 640 6.99 -3.89 30.12
C MET A 640 7.33 -3.63 31.57
N LYS A 641 8.29 -4.40 32.12
CA LYS A 641 8.90 -4.11 33.41
C LYS A 641 10.17 -3.30 33.20
N ILE A 642 10.16 -2.07 33.64
CA ILE A 642 11.31 -1.19 33.61
C ILE A 642 11.98 -1.22 34.99
N THR A 643 13.30 -1.44 35.02
CA THR A 643 14.10 -1.42 36.24
C THR A 643 15.20 -0.39 36.07
N ILE A 644 15.38 0.49 37.05
CA ILE A 644 16.41 1.52 37.13
C ILE A 644 17.14 1.40 38.47
N ASP A 645 18.42 1.71 38.49
CA ASP A 645 19.13 1.87 39.76
C ASP A 645 18.52 3.03 40.53
N ALA A 646 18.36 2.87 41.86
CA ALA A 646 17.85 3.95 42.70
C ALA A 646 18.81 5.14 42.65
N PRO A 647 18.36 6.36 42.26
CA PRO A 647 19.20 7.54 42.19
C PRO A 647 19.81 7.86 43.57
N GLU A 648 21.06 8.33 43.59
CA GLU A 648 21.74 8.71 44.86
C GLU A 648 20.98 9.78 45.63
N GLY A 649 20.72 9.53 46.93
CA GLY A 649 20.06 10.46 47.81
C GLY A 649 18.55 10.32 47.94
N ILE A 650 17.90 9.51 47.12
CA ILE A 650 16.43 9.28 47.18
C ILE A 650 16.08 8.25 48.25
N ASP A 651 15.15 8.61 49.17
CA ASP A 651 14.55 7.68 50.09
C ASP A 651 13.37 6.92 49.46
N LEU A 652 13.59 5.65 49.14
CA LEU A 652 12.61 4.79 48.50
C LEU A 652 11.27 4.68 49.23
N ASN A 653 11.26 4.87 50.54
CA ASN A 653 10.02 4.83 51.35
C ASN A 653 9.15 6.10 51.17
N ARG A 654 9.73 7.14 50.64
CA ARG A 654 9.08 8.43 50.38
C ARG A 654 8.89 8.71 48.89
N LEU A 655 9.43 7.86 48.04
CA LEU A 655 9.37 8.03 46.59
C LEU A 655 7.93 7.94 46.09
N VAL A 656 7.60 8.80 45.12
CA VAL A 656 6.40 8.75 44.32
C VAL A 656 6.86 8.68 42.85
N LEU A 657 6.31 7.73 42.10
CA LEU A 657 6.48 7.60 40.68
C LEU A 657 5.20 8.00 39.97
N LEU A 658 5.26 8.98 39.12
CA LEU A 658 4.15 9.48 38.33
C LEU A 658 4.40 9.20 36.87
N HIS A 659 3.36 8.84 36.14
CA HIS A 659 3.36 8.61 34.70
C HIS A 659 2.32 9.55 34.07
N TYR A 660 2.70 10.23 33.00
CA TYR A 660 1.79 11.10 32.26
C TYR A 660 0.93 10.30 31.29
N THR A 661 -0.32 10.11 31.61
CA THR A 661 -1.30 9.39 30.81
C THR A 661 -2.58 10.22 30.69
N ASN A 662 -3.24 10.20 29.53
CA ASN A 662 -4.54 10.84 29.33
C ASN A 662 -4.62 12.33 29.72
N GLY A 663 -3.50 13.07 29.59
CA GLY A 663 -3.46 14.50 29.93
C GLY A 663 -3.24 14.81 31.40
N ALA A 664 -2.95 13.82 32.24
CA ALA A 664 -2.68 13.98 33.68
C ALA A 664 -1.54 13.09 34.16
N TYR A 665 -0.93 13.43 35.30
CA TYR A 665 0.06 12.59 35.94
C TYR A 665 -0.63 11.66 36.94
N GLU A 666 -0.48 10.37 36.76
CA GLU A 666 -1.06 9.32 37.62
C GLU A 666 0.03 8.57 38.37
N ASN A 667 -0.30 8.10 39.60
CA ASN A 667 0.64 7.32 40.39
C ASN A 667 0.84 5.93 39.80
N VAL A 668 2.11 5.55 39.61
CA VAL A 668 2.51 4.20 39.21
C VAL A 668 2.99 3.42 40.41
N LYS A 669 2.53 2.17 40.57
CA LYS A 669 3.08 1.24 41.56
C LYS A 669 4.51 0.89 41.19
N PHE A 670 5.42 0.88 42.12
CA PHE A 670 6.78 0.43 41.96
C PHE A 670 7.21 -0.44 43.14
N ALA A 671 8.22 -1.28 42.89
CA ALA A 671 8.91 -2.03 43.93
C ALA A 671 10.33 -1.50 44.06
N GLY A 672 10.74 -1.17 45.32
CA GLY A 672 12.13 -0.83 45.65
C GLY A 672 12.81 -2.03 46.33
N LYS A 673 13.84 -2.62 45.67
CA LYS A 673 14.57 -3.76 46.21
C LYS A 673 16.04 -3.71 45.75
N ASP A 674 16.94 -4.04 46.66
CA ASP A 674 18.38 -4.18 46.38
C ASP A 674 19.03 -2.97 45.72
N GLY A 675 18.54 -1.75 46.01
CA GLY A 675 19.06 -0.52 45.40
C GLY A 675 18.51 -0.20 44.02
N ALA A 676 17.47 -0.88 43.57
CA ALA A 676 16.80 -0.62 42.30
C ALA A 676 15.29 -0.33 42.50
N ILE A 677 14.71 0.37 41.53
CA ILE A 677 13.29 0.65 41.39
C ILE A 677 12.76 -0.07 40.18
N SER A 678 11.73 -0.91 40.34
CA SER A 678 11.09 -1.64 39.22
C SER A 678 9.59 -1.28 39.16
N PHE A 679 9.10 -1.03 37.99
CA PHE A 679 7.69 -0.71 37.76
C PHE A 679 7.22 -1.32 36.43
N VAL A 680 5.90 -1.59 36.33
CA VAL A 680 5.29 -2.18 35.14
C VAL A 680 4.40 -1.14 34.48
N VAL A 681 4.53 -1.04 33.15
CA VAL A 681 3.76 -0.11 32.32
C VAL A 681 3.33 -0.77 31.01
N ASN A 682 2.18 -0.41 30.48
CA ASN A 682 1.68 -0.81 29.15
C ASN A 682 1.62 0.37 28.16
N ALA A 683 2.08 1.54 28.58
CA ALA A 683 2.25 2.72 27.76
C ALA A 683 3.52 3.47 28.18
N LEU A 684 4.17 4.11 27.23
CA LEU A 684 5.37 4.92 27.44
C LEU A 684 5.07 6.39 27.15
N SER A 685 5.53 7.24 28.07
CA SER A 685 5.38 8.68 28.01
C SER A 685 6.23 9.30 29.16
N PRO A 686 6.18 10.61 29.42
CA PRO A 686 6.94 11.20 30.52
C PRO A 686 6.65 10.59 31.90
N PHE A 687 7.71 10.36 32.66
CA PHE A 687 7.67 9.90 34.05
C PHE A 687 8.30 10.93 34.97
N VAL A 688 7.80 10.99 36.22
CA VAL A 688 8.35 11.86 37.27
C VAL A 688 8.59 11.04 38.51
N LEU A 689 9.82 11.03 39.00
CA LEU A 689 10.21 10.50 40.31
C LEU A 689 10.41 11.68 41.24
N ALA A 690 9.67 11.70 42.34
CA ALA A 690 9.72 12.76 43.35
C ALA A 690 9.64 12.20 44.75
N GLU A 691 10.28 12.86 45.73
CA GLU A 691 10.05 12.58 47.17
C GLU A 691 8.87 13.37 47.70
N LYS A 692 8.02 12.73 48.52
CA LYS A 692 7.00 13.45 49.33
C LYS A 692 7.68 14.39 50.29
N ALA A 693 7.22 15.65 50.36
CA ALA A 693 7.66 16.62 51.35
C ALA A 693 7.51 16.06 52.75
N VAL A 694 8.49 16.29 53.62
CA VAL A 694 8.38 15.98 55.07
C VAL A 694 7.40 17.00 55.66
N ASP A 695 6.30 16.54 56.24
CA ASP A 695 5.54 17.40 57.14
C ASP A 695 6.47 17.86 58.24
N LYS A 696 6.86 19.14 58.22
CA LYS A 696 7.62 19.73 59.33
C LYS A 696 6.81 19.55 60.62
N PRO A 697 7.40 19.05 61.75
CA PRO A 697 6.72 19.01 62.99
C PRO A 697 6.28 20.43 63.34
N ASP A 698 5.00 20.62 63.59
CA ASP A 698 4.40 21.84 64.07
C ASP A 698 5.06 22.22 65.40
N ASP A 699 5.85 23.30 65.41
CA ASP A 699 6.45 23.84 66.65
C ASP A 699 5.35 24.56 67.39
N GLY A 700 4.92 23.93 68.50
CA GLY A 700 3.75 24.29 69.26
C GLY A 700 3.81 25.76 69.76
N GLY A 701 2.83 26.51 69.32
CA GLY A 701 2.42 27.78 69.84
C GLY A 701 0.97 27.74 70.23
N ASN A 702 0.78 27.51 71.55
CA ASN A 702 -0.47 27.56 72.29
C ASN A 702 -1.15 28.90 72.06
N ASP A 703 -2.43 28.96 71.65
CA ASP A 703 -3.41 29.76 72.41
C ASP A 703 -4.85 29.29 72.20
N SER A 704 -5.49 29.12 73.35
CA SER A 704 -6.87 28.81 73.56
C SER A 704 -7.84 29.86 73.06
N ASP A 705 -8.99 29.51 72.49
CA ASP A 705 -10.28 29.56 73.22
C ASP A 705 -11.46 29.40 72.25
N ASP A 706 -12.31 28.51 72.69
CA ASP A 706 -13.77 28.57 72.89
C ASP A 706 -14.73 28.79 71.68
N GLY A 707 -15.61 27.80 71.57
CA GLY A 707 -17.03 28.17 71.48
C GLY A 707 -17.79 27.81 70.18
N SER A 708 -18.40 26.63 70.29
CA SER A 708 -19.87 26.43 70.08
C SER A 708 -20.43 26.50 68.67
N SER A 709 -20.87 25.29 68.32
CA SER A 709 -22.23 24.91 67.80
C SER A 709 -22.92 25.74 66.72
N ASP A 710 -23.40 24.97 65.84
CA ASP A 710 -24.77 24.89 65.27
C ASP A 710 -25.01 25.27 63.80
N ASN A 711 -25.47 24.24 63.11
CA ASN A 711 -26.61 24.17 62.22
C ASN A 711 -26.90 25.29 61.18
N GLY A 712 -27.11 24.86 60.01
CA GLY A 712 -28.24 25.41 59.23
C GLY A 712 -27.98 25.77 57.81
N SER A 713 -28.31 24.82 56.94
CA SER A 713 -29.15 24.99 55.74
C SER A 713 -29.01 26.21 54.82
N SER A 714 -28.91 25.86 53.58
CA SER A 714 -29.57 26.49 52.41
C SER A 714 -28.93 27.67 51.67
N ASP A 715 -28.84 27.35 50.42
CA ASP A 715 -29.15 28.14 49.22
C ASP A 715 -28.18 29.13 48.59
N ASN A 716 -28.01 28.79 47.31
CA ASN A 716 -27.94 29.65 46.11
C ASN A 716 -26.75 30.58 45.91
N GLY A 717 -26.20 30.34 44.73
CA GLY A 717 -25.73 31.46 43.89
C GLY A 717 -24.47 31.21 43.10
N SER A 718 -24.65 30.69 41.94
CA SER A 718 -24.02 31.03 40.63
C SER A 718 -22.68 31.77 40.66
N SER A 719 -21.68 31.19 40.03
CA SER A 719 -21.02 31.76 38.86
C SER A 719 -19.92 30.84 38.32
N ASP A 720 -19.98 30.72 37.02
CA ASP A 720 -19.10 30.10 36.04
C ASP A 720 -17.61 30.18 36.32
N ASN A 721 -16.94 29.04 36.14
CA ASN A 721 -15.78 29.01 35.26
C ASN A 721 -15.59 27.61 34.72
N GLY A 722 -15.53 27.53 33.38
CA GLY A 722 -15.47 26.28 32.62
C GLY A 722 -14.17 25.52 32.87
N SER A 723 -14.34 24.23 33.09
CA SER A 723 -13.30 23.23 32.89
C SER A 723 -13.92 22.13 32.03
N SER A 724 -13.28 21.84 30.95
CA SER A 724 -13.65 20.80 30.02
C SER A 724 -13.53 19.43 30.69
N ASP A 725 -14.68 18.86 31.04
CA ASP A 725 -14.78 17.46 31.46
C ASP A 725 -14.83 16.57 30.22
N HIS A 726 -13.71 15.96 29.87
CA HIS A 726 -13.71 14.74 29.10
C HIS A 726 -13.91 13.56 30.03
N GLY A 727 -15.02 12.85 29.82
CA GLY A 727 -15.39 11.70 30.62
C GLY A 727 -14.34 10.59 30.57
N SER A 728 -14.19 9.95 31.69
CA SER A 728 -13.36 8.80 32.03
C SER A 728 -13.17 7.79 30.87
N SER A 729 -11.94 7.56 30.45
CA SER A 729 -11.58 6.45 29.56
C SER A 729 -11.29 5.18 30.35
N GLY A 730 -12.35 4.40 30.59
CA GLY A 730 -12.20 2.97 30.80
C GLY A 730 -12.56 2.30 29.46
N SER A 731 -11.85 1.29 29.00
CA SER A 731 -12.24 0.51 27.85
C SER A 731 -13.63 -0.07 28.11
N VAL A 732 -14.62 0.50 27.45
CA VAL A 732 -16.01 0.19 27.69
C VAL A 732 -16.37 -1.03 26.86
N GLN A 733 -16.46 -2.18 27.52
CA GLN A 733 -16.91 -3.40 26.86
C GLN A 733 -18.44 -3.36 26.64
N GLY A 734 -18.84 -3.60 25.38
CA GLY A 734 -20.23 -3.63 24.93
C GLY A 734 -20.32 -4.10 23.49
N SER A 735 -21.48 -3.92 22.89
CA SER A 735 -21.73 -4.31 21.52
C SER A 735 -22.45 -3.19 20.77
N TRP A 736 -22.08 -2.99 19.51
CA TRP A 736 -22.81 -2.15 18.59
C TRP A 736 -24.15 -2.80 18.22
N ILE A 737 -25.20 -2.03 18.22
CA ILE A 737 -26.56 -2.44 17.84
C ILE A 737 -27.07 -1.43 16.83
N GLN A 738 -27.69 -1.93 15.75
CA GLN A 738 -28.36 -1.10 14.75
C GLN A 738 -29.87 -1.40 14.80
N ASP A 739 -30.67 -0.34 14.81
CA ASP A 739 -32.10 -0.42 14.63
C ASP A 739 -32.58 0.51 13.48
N GLN A 740 -33.88 0.72 13.35
CA GLN A 740 -34.45 1.56 12.29
C GLN A 740 -34.09 3.06 12.41
N THR A 741 -33.63 3.51 13.57
CA THR A 741 -33.27 4.90 13.86
C THR A 741 -31.79 5.16 13.63
N GLY A 742 -30.92 4.22 13.98
CA GLY A 742 -29.47 4.37 13.84
C GLY A 742 -28.65 3.35 14.60
N TRP A 743 -27.37 3.63 14.72
CA TRP A 743 -26.44 2.85 15.51
C TRP A 743 -26.40 3.37 16.96
N TRP A 744 -26.33 2.45 17.94
CA TRP A 744 -26.10 2.74 19.35
C TRP A 744 -25.24 1.67 19.99
N TYR A 745 -24.62 1.97 21.14
CA TYR A 745 -23.68 1.07 21.80
C TYR A 745 -24.24 0.60 23.14
N GLN A 746 -24.45 -0.70 23.32
CA GLN A 746 -24.93 -1.28 24.55
C GLN A 746 -23.77 -1.82 25.37
N TYR A 747 -23.59 -1.29 26.59
CA TYR A 747 -22.64 -1.80 27.55
C TYR A 747 -23.03 -3.20 28.07
N GLN A 748 -22.08 -3.96 28.60
CA GLN A 748 -22.35 -5.29 29.16
C GLN A 748 -23.40 -5.26 30.28
N ASN A 749 -23.50 -4.18 31.07
CA ASN A 749 -24.52 -3.96 32.11
C ASN A 749 -25.90 -3.59 31.56
N LYS A 750 -26.14 -3.65 30.24
CA LYS A 750 -27.37 -3.31 29.54
C LYS A 750 -27.70 -1.81 29.50
N THR A 751 -26.86 -0.92 29.96
CA THR A 751 -26.99 0.52 29.76
C THR A 751 -26.39 0.98 28.44
N TYR A 752 -26.54 2.23 28.05
CA TYR A 752 -25.98 2.80 26.82
C TYR A 752 -25.58 4.26 27.05
N PRO A 753 -24.66 4.81 26.29
CA PRO A 753 -24.21 6.20 26.39
C PRO A 753 -25.30 7.17 25.91
N VAL A 754 -25.44 8.31 26.56
CA VAL A 754 -26.41 9.37 26.23
C VAL A 754 -25.73 10.72 26.35
N ASN A 755 -25.78 11.53 25.28
CA ASN A 755 -25.22 12.88 25.23
C ASN A 755 -23.79 12.97 25.76
N THR A 756 -22.93 12.07 25.28
CA THR A 756 -21.57 11.92 25.84
C THR A 756 -20.59 11.35 24.80
N TRP A 757 -19.31 11.65 24.99
CA TRP A 757 -18.22 11.01 24.29
C TRP A 757 -17.87 9.67 24.90
N VAL A 758 -17.60 8.68 24.06
CA VAL A 758 -17.14 7.33 24.47
C VAL A 758 -16.02 6.89 23.56
N SER A 759 -14.92 6.42 24.15
CA SER A 759 -13.87 5.74 23.40
C SER A 759 -14.21 4.25 23.30
N ILE A 760 -14.33 3.75 22.07
CA ILE A 760 -14.64 2.36 21.77
C ILE A 760 -13.56 1.85 20.81
N GLN A 761 -12.81 0.84 21.22
CA GLN A 761 -11.70 0.26 20.42
C GLN A 761 -10.71 1.31 19.88
N GLY A 762 -10.36 2.31 20.72
CA GLY A 762 -9.40 3.35 20.36
C GLY A 762 -9.94 4.53 19.55
N SER A 763 -11.18 4.48 19.08
CA SER A 763 -11.84 5.59 18.37
C SER A 763 -12.87 6.27 19.26
N TRP A 764 -12.97 7.62 19.15
CA TRP A 764 -13.96 8.39 19.89
C TRP A 764 -15.25 8.51 19.11
N TYR A 765 -16.38 8.30 19.79
CA TYR A 765 -17.74 8.42 19.28
C TYR A 765 -18.55 9.37 20.16
N HIS A 766 -19.44 10.15 19.59
CA HIS A 766 -20.40 10.93 20.34
C HIS A 766 -21.82 10.40 20.13
N PHE A 767 -22.55 10.27 21.24
CA PHE A 767 -23.92 9.79 21.24
C PHE A 767 -24.87 10.95 21.58
N ASP A 768 -26.01 11.02 20.90
CA ASP A 768 -27.00 12.05 21.11
C ASP A 768 -27.83 11.85 22.39
N GLN A 769 -28.81 12.72 22.64
CA GLN A 769 -29.68 12.62 23.82
C GLN A 769 -30.55 11.36 23.82
N ALA A 770 -30.79 10.73 22.70
CA ALA A 770 -31.53 9.49 22.59
C ALA A 770 -30.60 8.23 22.66
N GLY A 771 -29.29 8.44 22.70
CA GLY A 771 -28.28 7.38 22.77
C GLY A 771 -27.85 6.83 21.43
N TYR A 772 -28.16 7.51 20.31
CA TYR A 772 -27.71 7.13 18.98
C TYR A 772 -26.37 7.76 18.64
N MET A 773 -25.53 7.02 17.96
CA MET A 773 -24.24 7.47 17.44
C MET A 773 -24.46 8.58 16.40
N GLN A 774 -23.76 9.68 16.56
CA GLN A 774 -23.81 10.82 15.65
C GLN A 774 -22.75 10.67 14.55
N THR A 775 -22.99 11.33 13.40
CA THR A 775 -22.07 11.42 12.25
C THR A 775 -22.08 12.84 11.69
N GLY A 776 -21.05 13.20 10.93
CA GLY A 776 -20.93 14.55 10.32
C GLY A 776 -20.50 15.60 11.36
N TRP A 777 -20.76 16.87 11.04
CA TRP A 777 -20.41 17.98 11.92
C TRP A 777 -21.31 18.05 13.15
N ILE A 778 -20.71 18.08 14.32
CA ILE A 778 -21.40 18.29 15.59
C ILE A 778 -20.74 19.42 16.37
N GLN A 779 -21.54 20.12 17.21
CA GLN A 779 -20.99 21.11 18.12
C GLN A 779 -21.23 20.67 19.57
N VAL A 780 -20.15 20.44 20.28
CA VAL A 780 -20.20 20.07 21.71
C VAL A 780 -19.57 21.18 22.54
N LYS A 781 -20.33 21.76 23.48
CA LYS A 781 -19.87 22.88 24.34
C LYS A 781 -19.26 24.07 23.56
N GLY A 782 -19.75 24.35 22.34
CA GLY A 782 -19.28 25.47 21.51
C GLY A 782 -18.10 25.15 20.59
N VAL A 783 -17.50 23.94 20.70
CA VAL A 783 -16.42 23.46 19.85
C VAL A 783 -16.98 22.56 18.76
N TRP A 784 -16.53 22.75 17.50
CA TRP A 784 -16.90 21.92 16.37
C TRP A 784 -15.98 20.70 16.24
N TYR A 785 -16.60 19.54 15.98
CA TYR A 785 -15.97 18.26 15.71
C TYR A 785 -16.58 17.66 14.45
N TYR A 786 -15.82 16.84 13.75
CA TYR A 786 -16.34 16.07 12.62
C TYR A 786 -16.28 14.57 12.93
N LEU A 787 -17.43 13.92 12.83
CA LEU A 787 -17.56 12.48 12.97
C LEU A 787 -17.68 11.88 11.58
N GLN A 788 -16.81 10.94 11.29
CA GLN A 788 -16.80 10.22 10.01
C GLN A 788 -18.14 9.48 9.78
N PRO A 789 -18.44 8.99 8.58
CA PRO A 789 -19.64 8.16 8.35
C PRO A 789 -19.70 6.90 9.22
N SER A 790 -18.55 6.40 9.69
CA SER A 790 -18.43 5.32 10.68
C SER A 790 -18.81 5.74 12.11
N GLY A 791 -19.02 7.03 12.36
CA GLY A 791 -19.22 7.63 13.68
C GLY A 791 -17.93 7.99 14.41
N ALA A 792 -16.76 7.51 13.96
CA ALA A 792 -15.47 7.81 14.57
C ALA A 792 -15.09 9.28 14.40
N MET A 793 -14.57 9.91 15.46
CA MET A 793 -14.13 11.31 15.45
C MET A 793 -12.87 11.45 14.59
N ALA A 794 -12.88 12.39 13.64
CA ALA A 794 -11.69 12.78 12.91
C ALA A 794 -10.76 13.61 13.79
N ALA A 795 -9.46 13.31 13.80
CA ALA A 795 -8.46 14.06 14.55
C ALA A 795 -7.12 14.06 13.78
N SER A 796 -6.37 15.16 13.86
CA SER A 796 -5.14 15.40 13.10
C SER A 796 -5.33 15.20 11.59
N ASP A 797 -6.49 15.56 11.05
CA ASP A 797 -6.89 15.24 9.69
C ASP A 797 -7.62 16.40 9.00
N TRP A 798 -7.62 16.35 7.67
CA TRP A 798 -8.31 17.31 6.82
C TRP A 798 -9.68 16.78 6.38
N VAL A 799 -10.68 17.61 6.47
CA VAL A 799 -12.06 17.31 6.03
C VAL A 799 -12.48 18.28 4.94
N LEU A 800 -12.83 17.76 3.78
CA LEU A 800 -13.47 18.53 2.72
C LEU A 800 -14.99 18.50 2.92
N TYR A 801 -15.61 19.65 3.15
CA TYR A 801 -17.06 19.77 3.33
C TYR A 801 -17.60 20.98 2.58
N GLN A 802 -18.55 20.78 1.68
CA GLN A 802 -19.15 21.83 0.83
C GLN A 802 -18.10 22.70 0.11
N ASP A 803 -17.15 22.04 -0.56
CA ASP A 803 -16.04 22.63 -1.32
C ASP A 803 -15.09 23.50 -0.49
N LYS A 804 -15.02 23.30 0.83
CA LYS A 804 -14.10 23.96 1.74
C LYS A 804 -13.34 22.95 2.58
N TRP A 805 -12.04 23.23 2.80
CA TRP A 805 -11.19 22.41 3.64
C TRP A 805 -11.23 22.90 5.08
N TYR A 806 -11.33 21.96 6.02
CA TYR A 806 -11.26 22.15 7.46
C TYR A 806 -10.21 21.21 8.05
N TYR A 807 -9.48 21.67 9.05
CA TYR A 807 -8.52 20.83 9.77
C TYR A 807 -9.03 20.52 11.16
N LEU A 808 -8.98 19.26 11.57
CA LEU A 808 -9.29 18.81 12.91
C LEU A 808 -7.96 18.63 13.65
N ASN A 809 -7.81 19.33 14.80
CA ASN A 809 -6.63 19.21 15.65
C ASN A 809 -6.50 17.81 16.26
N GLN A 810 -5.41 17.54 16.97
CA GLN A 810 -5.16 16.25 17.60
C GLN A 810 -6.25 15.84 18.62
N ASP A 811 -6.92 16.79 19.22
CA ASP A 811 -8.06 16.59 20.13
C ASP A 811 -9.41 16.47 19.40
N GLY A 812 -9.41 16.44 18.09
CA GLY A 812 -10.60 16.41 17.22
C GLY A 812 -11.31 17.75 17.05
N ALA A 813 -10.88 18.80 17.74
CA ALA A 813 -11.48 20.14 17.62
C ALA A 813 -11.15 20.77 16.26
N MET A 814 -12.12 21.41 15.60
CA MET A 814 -11.92 22.14 14.38
C MET A 814 -10.96 23.32 14.59
N ALA A 815 -9.90 23.43 13.78
CA ALA A 815 -8.92 24.49 13.85
C ALA A 815 -9.55 25.84 13.40
N THR A 816 -9.33 26.88 14.20
CA THR A 816 -9.66 28.28 13.89
C THR A 816 -8.43 29.19 13.97
N ALA A 817 -7.31 28.68 14.44
CA ALA A 817 -6.00 29.32 14.46
C ALA A 817 -5.07 28.69 13.40
N PRO A 818 -3.99 29.41 12.97
CA PRO A 818 -3.05 28.85 12.02
C PRO A 818 -2.46 27.50 12.47
N VAL A 819 -2.41 26.54 11.56
CA VAL A 819 -1.84 25.20 11.79
C VAL A 819 -0.66 24.99 10.85
N HIS A 820 0.43 24.44 11.38
CA HIS A 820 1.57 23.97 10.58
C HIS A 820 1.40 22.48 10.29
N TYR A 821 1.24 22.14 9.01
CA TYR A 821 1.10 20.77 8.57
C TYR A 821 2.04 20.51 7.38
N ASN A 822 2.87 19.48 7.46
CA ASN A 822 3.88 19.13 6.43
C ASN A 822 4.77 20.31 5.98
N GLY A 823 5.18 21.18 6.93
CA GLY A 823 6.05 22.32 6.65
C GLY A 823 5.35 23.55 6.05
N THR A 824 4.05 23.52 5.85
CA THR A 824 3.24 24.63 5.36
C THR A 824 2.34 25.19 6.47
N GLU A 825 2.25 26.51 6.58
CA GLU A 825 1.32 27.19 7.47
C GLU A 825 -0.05 27.38 6.77
N TYR A 826 -1.07 26.74 7.31
CA TYR A 826 -2.46 26.87 6.89
C TYR A 826 -3.22 27.83 7.79
N ARG A 827 -4.06 28.68 7.20
CA ARG A 827 -4.85 29.70 7.90
C ARG A 827 -6.33 29.48 7.64
N PHE A 828 -7.15 29.80 8.63
CA PHE A 828 -8.57 29.54 8.62
C PHE A 828 -9.37 30.86 8.77
N ASP A 829 -10.55 30.93 8.20
CA ASP A 829 -11.51 32.00 8.40
C ASP A 829 -12.30 31.81 9.72
N GLU A 830 -13.19 32.76 10.04
CA GLU A 830 -14.02 32.70 11.25
C GLU A 830 -14.97 31.48 11.29
N SER A 831 -15.23 30.84 10.15
CA SER A 831 -16.00 29.61 10.06
C SER A 831 -15.14 28.33 10.23
N GLY A 832 -13.82 28.46 10.34
CA GLY A 832 -12.87 27.35 10.38
C GLY A 832 -12.50 26.82 8.99
N ALA A 833 -12.94 27.46 7.91
CA ALA A 833 -12.56 27.05 6.56
C ALA A 833 -11.15 27.54 6.20
N CYS A 834 -10.31 26.66 5.63
CA CYS A 834 -8.98 26.99 5.18
C CYS A 834 -9.03 28.03 4.05
N ILE A 835 -8.25 29.11 4.18
CA ILE A 835 -8.20 30.22 3.21
C ILE A 835 -7.00 30.15 2.26
N ASN A 836 -6.07 29.21 2.49
CA ASN A 836 -4.89 28.96 1.65
C ASN A 836 -4.65 27.44 1.51
N PRO A 837 -5.63 26.70 1.01
CA PRO A 837 -5.62 25.23 0.94
C PRO A 837 -4.57 24.69 -0.04
#